data_f4c9b12cd7fbd75705c82cd65e5c0996
#
_entry.id   f4c9b12cd7fbd75705c82cd65e5c0996
#
_cell.length_a   1.000
_cell.length_b   1.000
_cell.length_c   1.000
_cell.angle_alpha   90.00
_cell.angle_beta   90.00
_cell.angle_gamma   90.00
#
_symmetry.space_group_name_H-M   'P 1'
#
loop_
_entity.id
_entity.type
_entity.pdbx_description
1 polymer ?
#
loop_
_entity_poly.entity_id
_entity_poly.type
_entity_poly.pdbx_seq_one_letter_code
_entity_poly.pdbx_strand_id
1 'polypeptide(L)'
;VAKEIVETPLMKQYIEMKAKHPDAILLFRVGDFYETFSDDALVASEILGITLTRRANGAAQYVELAGFPHHALDTYLPKLVRAGKRVAICEQLEDPKLTKKLVKRGITELVTPGVSINDNILDHRENNFLAGVHFGKGNKVGVAFLDISTGEFLTAEGDFDYVDKLLGNFSPKEVLFERTKRKLFEEHFGSRFFTFELDDWVYTEDAASDRLLRHFETKNLKGFGIHNMPNAIIAAGSLLHYLDITQHTQISHITSLSRIEEERYVRLDKFTVRSLELLSPMNEGGKSLLDVIDRTVIPMGARMLKRWVVFPLKDVKPIEDRLNGVEFFFRHPEVREVIDPQLDTIGDMERLISKVAVGRISPREVVQLKVALSAIEPIKAVCEQSDEPVLQRIGEQLNCCTIIRDRIEHEINPDAPNLVNRGGIIRKGVNDELDELREISYSGKDYLLHVQQRESEKTGIPSLKIGYNNVFGYYIEVRNTHKDKVPSDWIRKQTLVSAERYITQELKEYEEKILGAEEKILSLETQLFNDLILALTEYIPAIQLDSNLIARLDCLLSFVKSAVENRYIRPEVNDSLVIDIKEGRHPVIEKQLPPGEPYISNSVELDNDKQQIMMITGPNMAGKSALLRQTALIVLMAQIGSFVPSEAAKIGIVDKIFTRVGASDNISLGESTFMVEMTEAADILNNLSERSLVLFDELGRGTSTYDGISIAWAIVEHIHEHPKARAKTLFATHYHELNEMERTYKRIVNYNVSVKEVDNKVIFLRKLVRGGSEHSFGIHVAKLAGMPQSIVKRANQILKQLESENRQNGIAKPTAEIASSRGGMQLSFFQLDDPVLSQVRDEILQVDINNLTPVEALNKLNEIRKIITGKIE
;
A
#
# COMPACT_ATOMS: atom_id res chain seq x y z
N VAL A 1 -21.12 -30.49 44.67
CA VAL A 1 -19.93 -29.71 45.07
C VAL A 1 -18.94 -29.92 43.92
N ALA A 2 -18.87 -28.94 43.00
CA ALA A 2 -17.84 -28.90 41.95
C ALA A 2 -16.48 -28.75 42.68
N LYS A 3 -15.55 -29.66 42.47
CA LYS A 3 -14.18 -29.53 42.91
C LYS A 3 -13.61 -28.29 42.25
N GLU A 4 -13.26 -27.27 43.01
CA GLU A 4 -12.44 -26.15 42.52
C GLU A 4 -11.19 -26.71 41.87
N ILE A 5 -11.04 -26.41 40.58
CA ILE A 5 -9.86 -26.75 39.80
C ILE A 5 -8.74 -25.84 40.31
N VAL A 6 -7.81 -26.41 41.08
CA VAL A 6 -6.67 -25.63 41.62
C VAL A 6 -5.67 -25.40 40.45
N GLU A 7 -5.76 -24.26 39.84
CA GLU A 7 -4.80 -23.78 38.82
C GLU A 7 -3.45 -23.45 39.48
N THR A 8 -2.38 -23.68 38.71
CA THR A 8 -1.06 -23.26 39.16
C THR A 8 -0.96 -21.70 39.22
N PRO A 9 -0.17 -21.12 40.13
CA PRO A 9 -0.04 -19.67 40.24
C PRO A 9 0.38 -18.99 38.91
N LEU A 10 1.16 -19.71 38.09
CA LEU A 10 1.60 -19.22 36.76
C LEU A 10 0.39 -19.14 35.82
N MET A 11 -0.46 -20.17 35.79
CA MET A 11 -1.64 -20.18 34.92
C MET A 11 -2.67 -19.14 35.35
N LYS A 12 -2.80 -18.87 36.66
CA LYS A 12 -3.65 -17.76 37.13
C LYS A 12 -3.19 -16.41 36.55
N GLN A 13 -1.87 -16.13 36.60
CA GLN A 13 -1.31 -14.93 35.96
C GLN A 13 -1.58 -14.88 34.47
N TYR A 14 -1.43 -16.00 33.76
CA TYR A 14 -1.71 -16.09 32.33
C TYR A 14 -3.16 -15.75 32.02
N ILE A 15 -4.10 -16.40 32.73
CA ILE A 15 -5.54 -16.19 32.53
C ILE A 15 -5.96 -14.76 32.83
N GLU A 16 -5.43 -14.16 33.91
CA GLU A 16 -5.69 -12.76 34.24
C GLU A 16 -5.21 -11.78 33.15
N MET A 17 -4.08 -12.08 32.52
CA MET A 17 -3.55 -11.29 31.43
C MET A 17 -4.30 -11.52 30.11
N LYS A 18 -4.63 -12.78 29.83
CA LYS A 18 -5.42 -13.13 28.65
C LYS A 18 -6.82 -12.52 28.69
N ALA A 19 -7.44 -12.45 29.87
CA ALA A 19 -8.75 -11.82 30.04
C ALA A 19 -8.78 -10.33 29.68
N LYS A 20 -7.64 -9.63 29.73
CA LYS A 20 -7.53 -8.23 29.33
C LYS A 20 -7.48 -8.07 27.81
N HIS A 21 -6.97 -9.06 27.10
CA HIS A 21 -6.82 -9.07 25.64
C HIS A 21 -7.25 -10.44 25.07
N PRO A 22 -8.56 -10.77 25.14
CA PRO A 22 -9.06 -12.09 24.75
C PRO A 22 -8.88 -12.40 23.27
N ASP A 23 -8.80 -11.39 22.44
CA ASP A 23 -8.65 -11.41 20.99
C ASP A 23 -7.19 -11.47 20.51
N ALA A 24 -6.20 -11.30 21.40
CA ALA A 24 -4.79 -11.32 21.06
C ALA A 24 -4.12 -12.64 21.50
N ILE A 25 -3.20 -13.14 20.70
CA ILE A 25 -2.31 -14.24 21.11
C ILE A 25 -1.38 -13.73 22.19
N LEU A 26 -1.40 -14.34 23.37
CA LEU A 26 -0.56 -13.92 24.50
C LEU A 26 0.75 -14.69 24.48
N LEU A 27 1.84 -14.01 24.14
CA LEU A 27 3.22 -14.48 24.30
C LEU A 27 3.69 -14.21 25.74
N PHE A 28 3.65 -15.22 26.56
CA PHE A 28 3.87 -15.11 27.99
C PHE A 28 5.29 -15.54 28.36
N ARG A 29 6.11 -14.63 28.89
CA ARG A 29 7.50 -14.90 29.23
C ARG A 29 7.64 -15.85 30.40
N VAL A 30 8.25 -17.01 30.16
CA VAL A 30 8.55 -18.02 31.18
C VAL A 30 10.03 -18.41 31.08
N GLY A 31 10.85 -17.82 31.96
CA GLY A 31 12.31 -17.98 31.88
C GLY A 31 12.86 -17.50 30.55
N ASP A 32 13.51 -18.39 29.79
CA ASP A 32 14.11 -18.07 28.51
C ASP A 32 13.19 -18.30 27.29
N PHE A 33 11.88 -18.55 27.55
CA PHE A 33 10.90 -18.82 26.49
C PHE A 33 9.74 -17.84 26.55
N TYR A 34 9.15 -17.58 25.38
CA TYR A 34 7.76 -17.14 25.26
C TYR A 34 6.92 -18.40 25.08
N GLU A 35 5.98 -18.59 26.00
CA GLU A 35 5.02 -19.68 25.98
C GLU A 35 3.60 -19.14 25.74
N THR A 36 2.81 -19.87 24.99
CA THR A 36 1.39 -19.59 24.78
C THR A 36 0.59 -20.85 25.07
N PHE A 37 -0.64 -20.72 25.57
CA PHE A 37 -1.43 -21.82 26.13
C PHE A 37 -2.81 -21.90 25.49
N SER A 38 -3.46 -23.06 25.60
CA SER A 38 -4.83 -23.35 25.13
C SER A 38 -5.01 -23.02 23.64
N ASP A 39 -6.07 -22.30 23.27
CA ASP A 39 -6.39 -21.96 21.87
C ASP A 39 -5.28 -21.13 21.22
N ASP A 40 -4.61 -20.26 21.96
CA ASP A 40 -3.49 -19.50 21.46
C ASP A 40 -2.32 -20.43 21.05
N ALA A 41 -2.09 -21.51 21.80
CA ALA A 41 -1.05 -22.48 21.47
C ALA A 41 -1.35 -23.25 20.16
N LEU A 42 -2.61 -23.59 19.92
CA LEU A 42 -3.06 -24.24 18.68
C LEU A 42 -2.81 -23.33 17.48
N VAL A 43 -3.29 -22.09 17.55
CA VAL A 43 -3.14 -21.10 16.48
C VAL A 43 -1.66 -20.77 16.24
N ALA A 44 -0.89 -20.54 17.31
CA ALA A 44 0.53 -20.21 17.18
C ALA A 44 1.33 -21.39 16.61
N SER A 45 1.07 -22.61 17.03
CA SER A 45 1.73 -23.81 16.51
C SER A 45 1.50 -23.98 15.01
N GLU A 46 0.25 -23.78 14.54
CA GLU A 46 -0.11 -23.86 13.13
C GLU A 46 0.61 -22.78 12.28
N ILE A 47 0.53 -21.51 12.70
CA ILE A 47 1.11 -20.39 11.93
C ILE A 47 2.64 -20.44 11.94
N LEU A 48 3.24 -20.75 13.08
CA LEU A 48 4.69 -20.72 13.25
C LEU A 48 5.40 -22.00 12.79
N GLY A 49 4.65 -23.10 12.65
CA GLY A 49 5.23 -24.42 12.37
C GLY A 49 6.07 -24.97 13.53
N ILE A 50 5.73 -24.62 14.79
CA ILE A 50 6.41 -25.09 16.00
C ILE A 50 5.65 -26.22 16.67
N THR A 51 6.34 -27.02 17.47
CA THR A 51 5.77 -28.20 18.11
C THR A 51 4.73 -27.83 19.16
N LEU A 52 3.52 -28.39 19.03
CA LEU A 52 2.50 -28.32 20.05
C LEU A 52 2.77 -29.40 21.11
N THR A 53 2.88 -28.98 22.35
CA THR A 53 3.12 -29.85 23.52
C THR A 53 2.00 -29.70 24.56
N ARG A 54 2.12 -30.32 25.70
CA ARG A 54 1.18 -30.16 26.81
C ARG A 54 1.93 -29.92 28.11
N ARG A 55 1.38 -29.05 28.93
CA ARG A 55 1.90 -28.71 30.27
C ARG A 55 0.88 -29.14 31.33
N ALA A 56 1.37 -29.76 32.42
CA ALA A 56 0.54 -30.10 33.58
C ALA A 56 0.11 -28.83 34.33
N ASN A 57 -1.20 -28.69 34.57
CA ASN A 57 -1.80 -27.58 35.30
C ASN A 57 -2.54 -28.08 36.54
N GLY A 58 -1.79 -28.35 37.63
CA GLY A 58 -2.38 -28.83 38.86
C GLY A 58 -2.88 -30.28 38.80
N ALA A 59 -3.85 -30.65 39.66
CA ALA A 59 -4.30 -32.03 39.84
C ALA A 59 -4.95 -32.57 38.58
N ALA A 60 -4.17 -33.13 37.67
CA ALA A 60 -4.52 -33.97 36.54
C ALA A 60 -5.10 -33.31 35.27
N GLN A 61 -4.98 -32.00 35.08
CA GLN A 61 -5.29 -31.36 33.80
C GLN A 61 -4.04 -30.98 33.04
N TYR A 62 -4.02 -31.23 31.74
CA TYR A 62 -3.03 -30.78 30.81
C TYR A 62 -3.58 -29.61 29.98
N VAL A 63 -2.76 -28.63 29.71
CA VAL A 63 -3.08 -27.50 28.85
C VAL A 63 -2.13 -27.55 27.67
N GLU A 64 -2.64 -27.34 26.47
CA GLU A 64 -1.85 -27.21 25.26
C GLU A 64 -0.85 -26.06 25.42
N LEU A 65 0.37 -26.30 24.94
CA LEU A 65 1.49 -25.39 25.03
C LEU A 65 2.24 -25.34 23.70
N ALA A 66 2.49 -24.17 23.22
CA ALA A 66 3.47 -23.89 22.17
C ALA A 66 4.41 -22.77 22.64
N GLY A 67 5.67 -22.83 22.28
CA GLY A 67 6.61 -21.80 22.70
C GLY A 67 7.91 -21.82 21.91
N PHE A 68 8.65 -20.72 22.01
CA PHE A 68 9.93 -20.53 21.37
C PHE A 68 10.87 -19.73 22.27
N PRO A 69 12.20 -19.83 22.08
CA PRO A 69 13.17 -19.06 22.85
C PRO A 69 12.95 -17.56 22.71
N HIS A 70 13.04 -16.81 23.81
CA HIS A 70 12.73 -15.36 23.80
C HIS A 70 13.60 -14.55 22.82
N HIS A 71 14.84 -14.92 22.62
CA HIS A 71 15.74 -14.27 21.68
C HIS A 71 15.32 -14.48 20.21
N ALA A 72 14.38 -15.37 19.94
CA ALA A 72 13.83 -15.62 18.61
C ALA A 72 12.52 -14.85 18.35
N LEU A 73 12.12 -13.92 19.24
CA LEU A 73 10.92 -13.11 19.08
C LEU A 73 10.86 -12.41 17.72
N ASP A 74 11.96 -11.80 17.29
CA ASP A 74 12.05 -11.10 16.00
C ASP A 74 11.87 -12.01 14.77
N THR A 75 12.00 -13.33 14.94
CA THR A 75 11.75 -14.31 13.89
C THR A 75 10.31 -14.78 13.84
N TYR A 76 9.65 -14.94 15.00
CA TYR A 76 8.34 -15.55 15.11
C TYR A 76 7.20 -14.53 15.17
N LEU A 77 7.39 -13.39 15.86
CA LEU A 77 6.39 -12.32 15.95
C LEU A 77 5.92 -11.84 14.57
N PRO A 78 6.81 -11.57 13.59
CA PRO A 78 6.38 -11.13 12.26
C PRO A 78 5.45 -12.12 11.56
N LYS A 79 5.63 -13.41 11.75
CA LYS A 79 4.78 -14.44 11.15
C LYS A 79 3.36 -14.40 11.68
N LEU A 80 3.19 -14.21 12.99
CA LEU A 80 1.88 -14.07 13.63
C LEU A 80 1.17 -12.80 13.16
N VAL A 81 1.85 -11.68 13.15
CA VAL A 81 1.27 -10.38 12.77
C VAL A 81 0.91 -10.35 11.28
N ARG A 82 1.77 -10.89 10.39
CA ARG A 82 1.47 -11.01 8.96
C ARG A 82 0.32 -11.98 8.66
N ALA A 83 0.08 -12.95 9.53
CA ALA A 83 -1.10 -13.81 9.48
C ALA A 83 -2.37 -13.12 10.01
N GLY A 84 -2.33 -11.80 10.26
CA GLY A 84 -3.46 -11.01 10.73
C GLY A 84 -3.78 -11.23 12.21
N LYS A 85 -2.82 -11.69 13.03
CA LYS A 85 -3.05 -11.90 14.47
C LYS A 85 -2.55 -10.70 15.27
N ARG A 86 -3.33 -10.33 16.29
CA ARG A 86 -2.90 -9.41 17.33
C ARG A 86 -2.09 -10.20 18.35
N VAL A 87 -0.99 -9.66 18.82
CA VAL A 87 -0.06 -10.36 19.70
C VAL A 87 0.26 -9.51 20.91
N ALA A 88 -0.09 -9.98 22.10
CA ALA A 88 0.26 -9.35 23.37
C ALA A 88 1.58 -9.93 23.87
N ILE A 89 2.58 -9.08 24.05
CA ILE A 89 3.88 -9.44 24.59
C ILE A 89 3.86 -9.20 26.09
N CYS A 90 4.05 -10.28 26.85
CA CYS A 90 4.05 -10.24 28.31
C CYS A 90 5.45 -10.55 28.84
N GLU A 91 6.06 -9.55 29.49
CA GLU A 91 7.43 -9.60 30.04
C GLU A 91 7.45 -9.77 31.56
N GLN A 92 8.58 -10.24 32.06
CA GLN A 92 8.90 -10.26 33.49
C GLN A 92 9.29 -8.85 33.92
N LEU A 93 8.55 -8.26 34.87
CA LEU A 93 8.78 -6.91 35.40
C LEU A 93 9.76 -6.86 36.56
N GLU A 94 10.20 -8.02 37.05
CA GLU A 94 11.11 -8.17 38.17
C GLU A 94 12.21 -9.16 37.78
N ASP A 95 13.42 -8.94 38.33
CA ASP A 95 14.52 -9.90 38.16
C ASP A 95 14.21 -11.21 38.90
N PRO A 96 14.18 -12.34 38.20
CA PRO A 96 13.94 -13.65 38.81
C PRO A 96 14.94 -14.03 39.89
N LYS A 97 16.18 -13.47 39.84
CA LYS A 97 17.24 -13.74 40.79
C LYS A 97 17.00 -13.03 42.14
N LEU A 98 16.25 -11.94 42.12
CA LEU A 98 15.98 -11.12 43.32
C LEU A 98 14.67 -11.49 44.02
N THR A 99 13.82 -12.31 43.38
CA THR A 99 12.48 -12.62 43.91
C THR A 99 12.37 -14.09 44.30
N LYS A 100 12.03 -14.34 45.59
CA LYS A 100 11.71 -15.68 46.09
C LYS A 100 10.25 -16.13 45.82
N LYS A 101 9.43 -15.23 45.31
CA LYS A 101 8.02 -15.45 44.93
C LYS A 101 7.88 -15.60 43.43
N LEU A 102 6.65 -15.85 42.97
CA LEU A 102 6.33 -15.86 41.53
C LEU A 102 6.65 -14.46 40.97
N VAL A 103 7.49 -14.42 39.92
CA VAL A 103 7.90 -13.18 39.25
C VAL A 103 6.67 -12.46 38.71
N LYS A 104 6.57 -11.17 39.01
CA LYS A 104 5.49 -10.33 38.46
C LYS A 104 5.71 -10.12 36.95
N ARG A 105 4.63 -10.26 36.22
CA ARG A 105 4.61 -10.07 34.76
C ARG A 105 3.60 -9.02 34.36
N GLY A 106 3.80 -8.41 33.19
CA GLY A 106 2.89 -7.43 32.62
C GLY A 106 2.96 -7.41 31.11
N ILE A 107 1.88 -7.00 30.48
CA ILE A 107 1.87 -6.75 29.04
C ILE A 107 2.62 -5.44 28.80
N THR A 108 3.69 -5.53 28.02
CA THR A 108 4.55 -4.40 27.69
C THR A 108 4.19 -3.79 26.33
N GLU A 109 3.60 -4.58 25.46
CA GLU A 109 3.22 -4.16 24.12
C GLU A 109 2.14 -5.07 23.55
N LEU A 110 1.21 -4.48 22.80
CA LEU A 110 0.27 -5.17 21.96
C LEU A 110 0.58 -4.85 20.50
N VAL A 111 1.19 -5.79 19.78
CA VAL A 111 1.55 -5.64 18.37
C VAL A 111 0.38 -6.10 17.51
N THR A 112 -0.02 -5.24 16.58
CA THR A 112 -1.11 -5.50 15.63
C THR A 112 -0.66 -5.22 14.19
N PRO A 113 -1.40 -5.66 13.17
CA PRO A 113 -1.04 -5.37 11.78
C PRO A 113 -0.87 -3.88 11.48
N GLY A 114 -1.69 -3.01 12.09
CA GLY A 114 -1.67 -1.56 11.90
C GLY A 114 -0.70 -0.83 12.82
N VAL A 115 -0.25 -1.47 13.91
CA VAL A 115 0.61 -0.84 14.92
C VAL A 115 1.87 -1.67 15.13
N SER A 116 2.91 -1.33 14.39
CA SER A 116 4.23 -1.97 14.50
C SER A 116 5.34 -1.00 14.14
N ILE A 117 6.45 -1.10 14.89
CA ILE A 117 7.71 -0.36 14.63
C ILE A 117 8.83 -1.35 14.28
N ASN A 118 8.55 -2.64 14.32
CA ASN A 118 9.54 -3.69 14.08
C ASN A 118 9.80 -3.84 12.57
N ASP A 119 11.03 -3.59 12.13
CA ASP A 119 11.45 -3.66 10.72
C ASP A 119 11.19 -5.03 10.08
N ASN A 120 11.21 -6.11 10.85
CA ASN A 120 10.93 -7.45 10.32
C ASN A 120 9.45 -7.66 9.98
N ILE A 121 8.55 -6.83 10.50
CA ILE A 121 7.11 -6.82 10.20
C ILE A 121 6.83 -5.92 9.01
N LEU A 122 7.48 -4.76 8.98
CA LEU A 122 7.25 -3.68 8.03
C LEU A 122 7.82 -3.99 6.64
N ASP A 123 7.13 -3.53 5.60
CA ASP A 123 7.74 -3.36 4.28
C ASP A 123 8.45 -2.00 4.23
N HIS A 124 9.72 -1.99 3.82
CA HIS A 124 10.50 -0.75 3.80
C HIS A 124 9.99 0.26 2.77
N ARG A 125 9.45 -0.21 1.65
CA ARG A 125 8.95 0.64 0.56
C ARG A 125 7.47 1.02 0.68
N GLU A 126 6.77 0.54 1.72
CA GLU A 126 5.37 0.82 1.99
C GLU A 126 5.14 1.47 3.34
N ASN A 127 4.11 2.29 3.45
CA ASN A 127 3.60 2.75 4.72
C ASN A 127 2.80 1.63 5.43
N ASN A 128 2.80 1.66 6.75
CA ASN A 128 2.03 0.74 7.59
C ASN A 128 0.88 1.50 8.26
N PHE A 129 -0.12 1.89 7.48
CA PHE A 129 -1.22 2.69 8.00
C PHE A 129 -2.17 1.88 8.88
N LEU A 130 -2.45 2.45 10.05
CA LEU A 130 -3.64 2.22 10.86
C LEU A 130 -4.68 3.24 10.42
N ALA A 131 -5.93 2.83 10.17
CA ALA A 131 -7.01 3.75 9.84
C ALA A 131 -8.09 3.77 10.92
N GLY A 132 -8.71 4.93 11.14
CA GLY A 132 -9.90 5.09 11.96
C GLY A 132 -11.04 5.66 11.12
N VAL A 133 -12.23 5.09 11.25
CA VAL A 133 -13.44 5.52 10.53
C VAL A 133 -14.53 5.88 11.54
N HIS A 134 -15.13 7.04 11.38
CA HIS A 134 -16.28 7.48 12.16
C HIS A 134 -17.47 7.84 11.25
N PHE A 135 -18.63 7.30 11.59
CA PHE A 135 -19.88 7.52 10.86
C PHE A 135 -20.68 8.69 11.47
N GLY A 136 -20.62 9.83 10.81
CA GLY A 136 -21.35 11.03 11.23
C GLY A 136 -22.83 11.00 10.87
N LYS A 137 -23.50 12.15 11.03
CA LYS A 137 -24.90 12.30 10.64
C LYS A 137 -25.07 12.44 9.12
N GLY A 138 -26.09 11.79 8.60
CA GLY A 138 -26.36 11.76 7.16
C GLY A 138 -25.34 10.89 6.41
N ASN A 139 -24.81 11.41 5.30
CA ASN A 139 -23.82 10.72 4.45
C ASN A 139 -22.37 11.14 4.75
N LYS A 140 -22.10 11.75 5.91
CA LYS A 140 -20.77 12.23 6.27
C LYS A 140 -20.00 11.21 7.07
N VAL A 141 -18.77 10.93 6.65
CA VAL A 141 -17.83 9.99 7.27
C VAL A 141 -16.51 10.69 7.50
N GLY A 142 -15.95 10.53 8.69
CA GLY A 142 -14.57 10.93 8.99
C GLY A 142 -13.63 9.75 8.86
N VAL A 143 -12.45 9.99 8.33
CA VAL A 143 -11.37 9.00 8.25
C VAL A 143 -10.05 9.60 8.68
N ALA A 144 -9.25 8.83 9.37
CA ALA A 144 -7.87 9.18 9.68
C ALA A 144 -6.92 8.02 9.40
N PHE A 145 -5.68 8.33 9.04
CA PHE A 145 -4.63 7.37 8.75
C PHE A 145 -3.39 7.74 9.55
N LEU A 146 -2.81 6.78 10.24
CA LEU A 146 -1.61 6.96 11.04
C LEU A 146 -0.62 5.84 10.76
N ASP A 147 0.59 6.21 10.36
CA ASP A 147 1.73 5.29 10.30
C ASP A 147 2.66 5.58 11.49
N ILE A 148 2.59 4.74 12.51
CA ILE A 148 3.40 4.89 13.73
C ILE A 148 4.90 4.72 13.44
N SER A 149 5.28 4.03 12.37
CA SER A 149 6.69 3.81 12.02
C SER A 149 7.36 5.03 11.40
N THR A 150 6.57 5.98 10.88
CA THR A 150 7.06 7.21 10.23
C THR A 150 6.59 8.48 10.95
N GLY A 151 5.53 8.38 11.75
CA GLY A 151 4.88 9.52 12.38
C GLY A 151 3.92 10.27 11.46
N GLU A 152 3.65 9.75 10.26
CA GLU A 152 2.71 10.37 9.34
C GLU A 152 1.28 10.21 9.83
N PHE A 153 0.57 11.34 9.99
CA PHE A 153 -0.79 11.38 10.50
C PHE A 153 -1.66 12.26 9.59
N LEU A 154 -2.65 11.64 8.95
CA LEU A 154 -3.51 12.27 7.95
C LEU A 154 -4.97 12.10 8.34
N THR A 155 -5.83 13.06 7.97
CA THR A 155 -7.28 12.94 8.19
C THR A 155 -8.09 13.62 7.09
N ALA A 156 -9.30 13.12 6.89
CA ALA A 156 -10.27 13.68 5.94
C ALA A 156 -11.71 13.48 6.43
N GLU A 157 -12.62 14.27 5.87
CA GLU A 157 -14.07 14.11 6.05
C GLU A 157 -14.74 14.22 4.67
N GLY A 158 -15.64 13.29 4.35
CA GLY A 158 -16.37 13.26 3.10
C GLY A 158 -17.57 12.33 3.14
N ASP A 159 -18.05 11.93 1.98
CA ASP A 159 -19.07 10.90 1.84
C ASP A 159 -18.45 9.47 1.87
N PHE A 160 -19.30 8.46 1.82
CA PHE A 160 -18.86 7.06 1.82
C PHE A 160 -17.93 6.74 0.66
N ASP A 161 -18.23 7.23 -0.55
CA ASP A 161 -17.45 6.96 -1.76
C ASP A 161 -16.05 7.58 -1.67
N TYR A 162 -15.95 8.80 -1.15
CA TYR A 162 -14.68 9.44 -0.91
C TYR A 162 -13.83 8.70 0.11
N VAL A 163 -14.43 8.25 1.21
CA VAL A 163 -13.73 7.50 2.25
C VAL A 163 -13.32 6.10 1.76
N ASP A 164 -14.19 5.39 1.00
CA ASP A 164 -13.82 4.10 0.38
C ASP A 164 -12.64 4.24 -0.58
N LYS A 165 -12.62 5.32 -1.36
CA LYS A 165 -11.48 5.68 -2.22
C LYS A 165 -10.20 5.87 -1.41
N LEU A 166 -10.24 6.65 -0.31
CA LEU A 166 -9.07 6.87 0.53
C LEU A 166 -8.58 5.56 1.17
N LEU A 167 -9.50 4.76 1.72
CA LEU A 167 -9.17 3.43 2.26
C LEU A 167 -8.53 2.52 1.19
N GLY A 168 -9.01 2.58 -0.05
CA GLY A 168 -8.41 1.87 -1.17
C GLY A 168 -7.00 2.34 -1.52
N ASN A 169 -6.78 3.64 -1.57
CA ASN A 169 -5.51 4.26 -1.98
C ASN A 169 -4.43 4.13 -0.90
N PHE A 170 -4.78 4.30 0.38
CA PHE A 170 -3.85 4.15 1.50
C PHE A 170 -3.64 2.69 1.91
N SER A 171 -4.58 1.80 1.56
CA SER A 171 -4.51 0.36 1.85
C SER A 171 -4.08 0.06 3.29
N PRO A 172 -4.83 0.56 4.31
CA PRO A 172 -4.45 0.41 5.70
C PRO A 172 -4.37 -1.06 6.08
N LYS A 173 -3.40 -1.39 6.94
CA LYS A 173 -3.20 -2.76 7.43
C LYS A 173 -4.21 -3.14 8.52
N GLU A 174 -4.83 -2.14 9.14
CA GLU A 174 -5.87 -2.32 10.17
C GLU A 174 -6.81 -1.12 10.15
N VAL A 175 -8.11 -1.35 10.34
CA VAL A 175 -9.15 -0.30 10.35
C VAL A 175 -9.96 -0.38 11.64
N LEU A 176 -10.08 0.76 12.32
CA LEU A 176 -10.86 0.91 13.55
C LEU A 176 -12.19 1.60 13.27
N PHE A 177 -13.23 1.13 13.91
CA PHE A 177 -14.54 1.78 13.88
C PHE A 177 -15.37 1.45 15.13
N GLU A 178 -16.52 2.11 15.29
CA GLU A 178 -17.44 1.90 16.39
C GLU A 178 -18.06 0.50 16.37
N ARG A 179 -18.09 -0.19 17.51
CA ARG A 179 -18.66 -1.55 17.64
C ARG A 179 -20.09 -1.64 17.13
N THR A 180 -20.90 -0.62 17.37
CA THR A 180 -22.32 -0.57 16.94
C THR A 180 -22.48 -0.36 15.45
N LYS A 181 -21.44 0.01 14.71
CA LYS A 181 -21.46 0.34 13.28
C LYS A 181 -20.94 -0.76 12.35
N ARG A 182 -20.68 -1.96 12.87
CA ARG A 182 -20.14 -3.07 12.08
C ARG A 182 -20.90 -3.34 10.78
N LYS A 183 -22.23 -3.44 10.85
CA LYS A 183 -23.06 -3.70 9.66
C LYS A 183 -22.92 -2.59 8.61
N LEU A 184 -22.91 -1.33 9.06
CA LEU A 184 -22.75 -0.17 8.20
C LEU A 184 -21.36 -0.13 7.55
N PHE A 185 -20.33 -0.52 8.30
CA PHE A 185 -18.97 -0.64 7.78
C PHE A 185 -18.87 -1.72 6.68
N GLU A 186 -19.40 -2.91 6.95
CA GLU A 186 -19.39 -4.03 6.00
C GLU A 186 -20.21 -3.72 4.74
N GLU A 187 -21.32 -3.00 4.87
CA GLU A 187 -22.20 -2.59 3.75
C GLU A 187 -21.48 -1.64 2.78
N HIS A 188 -20.74 -0.65 3.30
CA HIS A 188 -20.11 0.38 2.46
C HIS A 188 -18.66 0.05 2.07
N PHE A 189 -17.90 -0.59 2.94
CA PHE A 189 -16.46 -0.82 2.74
C PHE A 189 -16.08 -2.31 2.54
N GLY A 190 -17.04 -3.21 2.74
CA GLY A 190 -16.86 -4.65 2.60
C GLY A 190 -16.03 -5.28 3.71
N SER A 191 -15.60 -6.54 3.52
CA SER A 191 -14.86 -7.34 4.49
C SER A 191 -13.36 -7.50 4.14
N ARG A 192 -12.85 -6.66 3.27
CA ARG A 192 -11.47 -6.78 2.75
C ARG A 192 -10.39 -6.31 3.73
N PHE A 193 -10.76 -5.61 4.78
CA PHE A 193 -9.82 -5.03 5.75
C PHE A 193 -9.71 -5.91 7.01
N PHE A 194 -8.54 -5.92 7.60
CA PHE A 194 -8.41 -6.35 8.98
C PHE A 194 -9.00 -5.27 9.89
N THR A 195 -10.00 -5.61 10.69
CA THR A 195 -10.78 -4.64 11.45
C THR A 195 -10.72 -4.87 12.95
N PHE A 196 -10.79 -3.78 13.72
CA PHE A 196 -10.95 -3.83 15.17
C PHE A 196 -12.02 -2.82 15.61
N GLU A 197 -12.89 -3.25 16.53
CA GLU A 197 -14.01 -2.47 17.01
C GLU A 197 -13.67 -1.84 18.35
N LEU A 198 -13.84 -0.52 18.43
CA LEU A 198 -13.72 0.22 19.69
C LEU A 198 -15.10 0.53 20.27
N ASP A 199 -15.14 0.79 21.56
CA ASP A 199 -16.34 1.18 22.27
C ASP A 199 -16.83 2.56 21.81
N ASP A 200 -18.14 2.75 21.74
CA ASP A 200 -18.78 3.95 21.18
C ASP A 200 -18.40 5.27 21.88
N TRP A 201 -18.05 5.21 23.18
CA TRP A 201 -17.60 6.39 23.92
C TRP A 201 -16.29 6.99 23.42
N VAL A 202 -15.47 6.20 22.74
CA VAL A 202 -14.22 6.66 22.13
C VAL A 202 -14.50 7.64 21.00
N TYR A 203 -15.62 7.45 20.31
CA TYR A 203 -16.06 8.21 19.14
C TYR A 203 -16.93 9.41 19.51
N THR A 204 -16.53 10.16 20.52
CA THR A 204 -17.14 11.42 20.91
C THR A 204 -16.20 12.59 20.59
N GLU A 205 -16.78 13.72 20.15
CA GLU A 205 -16.00 14.90 19.73
C GLU A 205 -15.16 15.46 20.87
N ASP A 206 -15.72 15.53 22.08
CA ASP A 206 -15.00 16.04 23.27
C ASP A 206 -13.80 15.17 23.61
N ALA A 207 -13.98 13.85 23.68
CA ALA A 207 -12.89 12.92 24.02
C ALA A 207 -11.78 12.89 22.94
N ALA A 208 -12.17 12.96 21.69
CA ALA A 208 -11.23 12.99 20.57
C ALA A 208 -10.45 14.30 20.53
N SER A 209 -11.14 15.44 20.68
CA SER A 209 -10.52 16.77 20.70
C SER A 209 -9.53 16.90 21.85
N ASP A 210 -9.93 16.49 23.05
CA ASP A 210 -9.06 16.52 24.25
C ASP A 210 -7.78 15.71 24.07
N ARG A 211 -7.86 14.52 23.40
CA ARG A 211 -6.68 13.71 23.12
C ARG A 211 -5.74 14.38 22.15
N LEU A 212 -6.28 14.92 21.05
CA LEU A 212 -5.49 15.63 20.04
C LEU A 212 -4.83 16.88 20.61
N LEU A 213 -5.57 17.68 21.39
CA LEU A 213 -5.05 18.89 22.03
C LEU A 213 -3.93 18.59 23.03
N ARG A 214 -4.07 17.52 23.80
CA ARG A 214 -3.01 17.07 24.75
C ARG A 214 -1.80 16.54 24.00
N HIS A 215 -2.01 15.72 22.96
CA HIS A 215 -0.91 15.14 22.19
C HIS A 215 -0.07 16.20 21.48
N PHE A 216 -0.72 17.17 20.82
CA PHE A 216 -0.03 18.25 20.09
C PHE A 216 0.30 19.47 20.97
N GLU A 217 0.00 19.44 22.28
CA GLU A 217 0.23 20.54 23.22
C GLU A 217 -0.32 21.88 22.72
N THR A 218 -1.50 21.87 22.10
CA THR A 218 -2.14 23.05 21.50
C THR A 218 -3.45 23.41 22.21
N LYS A 219 -3.84 24.67 22.06
CA LYS A 219 -5.11 25.17 22.62
C LYS A 219 -6.32 24.99 21.71
N ASN A 220 -6.08 24.74 20.43
CA ASN A 220 -7.15 24.52 19.42
C ASN A 220 -6.61 23.79 18.20
N LEU A 221 -7.51 23.23 17.39
CA LEU A 221 -7.18 22.46 16.18
C LEU A 221 -7.20 23.29 14.88
N LYS A 222 -7.30 24.63 14.97
CA LYS A 222 -7.35 25.53 13.79
C LYS A 222 -6.08 25.47 12.97
N GLY A 223 -4.92 25.36 13.62
CA GLY A 223 -3.63 25.27 12.95
C GLY A 223 -3.46 24.04 12.04
N PHE A 224 -4.22 22.99 12.31
CA PHE A 224 -4.25 21.77 11.49
C PHE A 224 -5.29 21.82 10.36
N GLY A 225 -6.12 22.89 10.27
CA GLY A 225 -7.14 23.05 9.24
C GLY A 225 -8.35 22.12 9.36
N ILE A 226 -8.55 21.48 10.51
CA ILE A 226 -9.60 20.47 10.73
C ILE A 226 -10.72 20.92 11.68
N HIS A 227 -10.68 22.15 12.19
CA HIS A 227 -11.60 22.64 13.23
C HIS A 227 -13.09 22.59 12.85
N ASN A 228 -13.43 22.58 11.55
CA ASN A 228 -14.77 22.44 11.02
C ASN A 228 -15.10 21.01 10.54
N MET A 229 -14.31 20.02 10.92
CA MET A 229 -14.42 18.64 10.48
C MET A 229 -14.57 17.69 11.68
N PRO A 230 -15.73 17.71 12.39
CA PRO A 230 -15.90 16.96 13.63
C PRO A 230 -15.71 15.44 13.44
N ASN A 231 -16.15 14.89 12.32
CA ASN A 231 -16.00 13.46 12.08
C ASN A 231 -14.53 13.07 11.83
N ALA A 232 -13.75 13.94 11.16
CA ALA A 232 -12.31 13.77 10.99
C ALA A 232 -11.55 13.84 12.32
N ILE A 233 -11.95 14.77 13.21
CA ILE A 233 -11.40 14.89 14.57
C ILE A 233 -11.67 13.61 15.36
N ILE A 234 -12.90 13.10 15.33
CA ILE A 234 -13.29 11.88 16.03
C ILE A 234 -12.48 10.68 15.51
N ALA A 235 -12.38 10.53 14.20
CA ALA A 235 -11.59 9.47 13.59
C ALA A 235 -10.10 9.55 14.00
N ALA A 236 -9.50 10.73 13.97
CA ALA A 236 -8.11 10.93 14.40
C ALA A 236 -7.90 10.65 15.89
N GLY A 237 -8.81 11.11 16.74
CA GLY A 237 -8.76 10.88 18.18
C GLY A 237 -8.90 9.40 18.56
N SER A 238 -9.66 8.62 17.79
CA SER A 238 -9.79 7.18 17.99
C SER A 238 -8.48 6.42 17.77
N LEU A 239 -7.63 6.87 16.82
CA LEU A 239 -6.31 6.29 16.59
C LEU A 239 -5.36 6.51 17.78
N LEU A 240 -5.32 7.73 18.32
CA LEU A 240 -4.50 8.00 19.51
C LEU A 240 -4.97 7.18 20.71
N HIS A 241 -6.30 7.03 20.89
CA HIS A 241 -6.82 6.16 21.95
C HIS A 241 -6.39 4.70 21.76
N TYR A 242 -6.38 4.21 20.51
CA TYR A 242 -5.95 2.86 20.23
C TYR A 242 -4.46 2.64 20.54
N LEU A 243 -3.60 3.65 20.28
CA LEU A 243 -2.20 3.60 20.70
C LEU A 243 -2.04 3.48 22.23
N ASP A 244 -2.89 4.16 23.00
CA ASP A 244 -2.89 4.01 24.48
C ASP A 244 -3.25 2.58 24.89
N ILE A 245 -4.29 1.98 24.29
CA ILE A 245 -4.71 0.60 24.56
C ILE A 245 -3.61 -0.41 24.19
N THR A 246 -2.89 -0.15 23.11
CA THR A 246 -1.81 -1.01 22.62
C THR A 246 -0.46 -0.75 23.29
N GLN A 247 -0.45 0.09 24.32
CA GLN A 247 0.72 0.45 25.13
C GLN A 247 1.82 1.21 24.36
N HIS A 248 1.44 1.91 23.28
CA HIS A 248 2.33 2.79 22.55
C HIS A 248 2.18 4.23 23.05
N THR A 249 2.79 4.53 24.19
CA THR A 249 2.65 5.84 24.87
C THR A 249 3.73 6.85 24.48
N GLN A 250 4.88 6.39 24.00
CA GLN A 250 5.98 7.24 23.54
C GLN A 250 5.81 7.51 22.04
N ILE A 251 5.07 8.54 21.68
CA ILE A 251 4.69 8.88 20.31
C ILE A 251 5.02 10.34 19.95
N SER A 252 6.08 10.89 20.53
CA SER A 252 6.50 12.28 20.30
C SER A 252 6.92 12.58 18.85
N HIS A 253 7.19 11.57 18.04
CA HIS A 253 7.46 11.70 16.60
C HIS A 253 6.21 11.95 15.76
N ILE A 254 5.01 11.78 16.30
CA ILE A 254 3.76 12.22 15.65
C ILE A 254 3.61 13.72 15.93
N THR A 255 4.33 14.53 15.15
CA THR A 255 4.47 15.96 15.40
C THR A 255 3.37 16.81 14.74
N SER A 256 2.63 16.27 13.79
CA SER A 256 1.61 17.00 13.04
C SER A 256 0.49 16.11 12.58
N LEU A 257 -0.67 16.73 12.36
CA LEU A 257 -1.84 16.11 11.74
C LEU A 257 -2.18 16.93 10.48
N SER A 258 -2.17 16.30 9.32
CA SER A 258 -2.41 16.95 8.05
C SER A 258 -3.79 16.59 7.49
N ARG A 259 -4.51 17.59 6.99
CA ARG A 259 -5.75 17.39 6.25
C ARG A 259 -5.46 16.93 4.84
N ILE A 260 -6.16 15.87 4.38
CA ILE A 260 -6.19 15.49 2.97
C ILE A 260 -7.21 16.40 2.27
N GLU A 261 -6.72 17.29 1.41
CA GLU A 261 -7.56 18.21 0.66
C GLU A 261 -7.95 17.60 -0.69
N GLU A 262 -9.19 17.11 -0.82
CA GLU A 262 -9.69 16.53 -2.08
C GLU A 262 -9.55 17.51 -3.26
N GLU A 263 -9.66 18.79 -2.98
CA GLU A 263 -9.59 19.85 -3.97
C GLU A 263 -8.22 19.98 -4.64
N ARG A 264 -7.13 19.48 -4.02
CA ARG A 264 -5.76 19.57 -4.56
C ARG A 264 -5.39 18.41 -5.48
N TYR A 265 -6.15 17.34 -5.47
CA TYR A 265 -5.77 16.12 -6.15
C TYR A 265 -6.79 15.68 -7.19
N VAL A 266 -6.29 15.05 -8.24
CA VAL A 266 -7.14 14.37 -9.23
C VAL A 266 -7.92 13.25 -8.56
N ARG A 267 -9.23 13.21 -8.81
CA ARG A 267 -10.06 12.12 -8.31
C ARG A 267 -9.82 10.88 -9.16
N LEU A 268 -9.29 9.85 -8.54
CA LEU A 268 -9.17 8.49 -9.07
C LEU A 268 -10.01 7.56 -8.19
N ASP A 269 -10.95 6.85 -8.77
CA ASP A 269 -11.67 5.81 -8.04
C ASP A 269 -10.86 4.50 -7.99
N LYS A 270 -11.31 3.55 -7.15
CA LYS A 270 -10.64 2.25 -6.99
C LYS A 270 -10.58 1.43 -8.28
N PHE A 271 -11.57 1.59 -9.15
CA PHE A 271 -11.64 0.90 -10.44
C PHE A 271 -10.59 1.47 -11.40
N THR A 272 -10.45 2.79 -11.43
CA THR A 272 -9.43 3.50 -12.22
C THR A 272 -8.01 3.12 -11.78
N VAL A 273 -7.72 3.13 -10.48
CA VAL A 273 -6.39 2.74 -9.96
C VAL A 273 -6.05 1.30 -10.38
N ARG A 274 -7.01 0.38 -10.28
CA ARG A 274 -6.85 -1.02 -10.68
C ARG A 274 -6.78 -1.19 -12.20
N SER A 275 -7.70 -0.56 -12.94
CA SER A 275 -7.81 -0.68 -14.40
C SER A 275 -6.58 -0.11 -15.12
N LEU A 276 -5.99 0.96 -14.62
CA LEU A 276 -4.76 1.55 -15.13
C LEU A 276 -3.50 0.84 -14.61
N GLU A 277 -3.64 -0.16 -13.75
CA GLU A 277 -2.52 -0.88 -13.12
C GLU A 277 -1.48 0.06 -12.52
N LEU A 278 -1.94 1.04 -11.72
CA LEU A 278 -1.06 2.08 -11.19
C LEU A 278 -0.05 1.56 -10.19
N LEU A 279 -0.49 0.73 -9.23
CA LEU A 279 0.31 0.24 -8.11
C LEU A 279 0.72 -1.22 -8.23
N SER A 280 -0.13 -2.04 -8.85
CA SER A 280 0.10 -3.47 -9.01
C SER A 280 -0.48 -3.97 -10.34
N PRO A 281 0.14 -4.95 -11.00
CA PRO A 281 -0.40 -5.54 -12.22
C PRO A 281 -1.62 -6.40 -11.91
N MET A 282 -2.54 -6.54 -12.87
CA MET A 282 -3.69 -7.43 -12.75
C MET A 282 -3.33 -8.91 -12.92
N ASN A 283 -2.25 -9.21 -13.65
CA ASN A 283 -1.82 -10.56 -13.95
C ASN A 283 -0.44 -10.84 -13.34
N GLU A 284 -0.23 -12.08 -12.89
CA GLU A 284 1.09 -12.53 -12.42
C GLU A 284 2.15 -12.35 -13.53
N GLY A 285 3.30 -11.79 -13.17
CA GLY A 285 4.37 -11.48 -14.11
C GLY A 285 4.19 -10.18 -14.92
N GLY A 286 3.06 -9.48 -14.77
CA GLY A 286 2.85 -8.15 -15.32
C GLY A 286 3.70 -7.08 -14.62
N LYS A 287 3.61 -5.85 -15.11
CA LYS A 287 4.20 -4.66 -14.48
C LYS A 287 3.13 -3.59 -14.30
N SER A 288 3.25 -2.84 -13.23
CA SER A 288 2.43 -1.64 -12.97
C SER A 288 3.12 -0.37 -13.49
N LEU A 289 2.40 0.76 -13.48
CA LEU A 289 3.03 2.05 -13.74
C LEU A 289 4.14 2.34 -12.73
N LEU A 290 3.87 2.07 -11.44
CA LEU A 290 4.85 2.27 -10.38
C LEU A 290 6.14 1.48 -10.64
N ASP A 291 6.06 0.22 -11.08
CA ASP A 291 7.25 -0.60 -11.40
C ASP A 291 8.10 0.01 -12.53
N VAL A 292 7.49 0.78 -13.42
CA VAL A 292 8.18 1.44 -14.53
C VAL A 292 8.86 2.73 -14.11
N ILE A 293 8.19 3.56 -13.30
CA ILE A 293 8.69 4.89 -12.95
C ILE A 293 9.46 4.94 -11.63
N ASP A 294 9.34 3.92 -10.77
CA ASP A 294 10.05 3.86 -9.50
C ASP A 294 11.52 3.47 -9.70
N ARG A 295 12.38 4.49 -9.63
CA ARG A 295 13.84 4.38 -9.61
C ARG A 295 14.40 5.02 -8.33
N THR A 296 13.55 5.14 -7.31
CA THR A 296 13.94 5.70 -6.01
C THR A 296 14.98 4.81 -5.34
N VAL A 297 15.93 5.44 -4.69
CA VAL A 297 17.04 4.80 -3.99
C VAL A 297 16.67 4.50 -2.54
N ILE A 298 16.00 5.46 -1.89
CA ILE A 298 15.68 5.36 -0.47
C ILE A 298 14.22 4.93 -0.22
N PRO A 299 13.96 4.19 0.86
CA PRO A 299 12.60 3.76 1.21
C PRO A 299 11.59 4.92 1.36
N MET A 300 12.02 6.04 1.93
CA MET A 300 11.20 7.26 2.08
C MET A 300 10.74 7.80 0.72
N GLY A 301 11.62 7.83 -0.27
CA GLY A 301 11.29 8.21 -1.65
C GLY A 301 10.27 7.27 -2.28
N ALA A 302 10.44 5.95 -2.11
CA ALA A 302 9.51 4.96 -2.64
C ALA A 302 8.08 5.14 -2.04
N ARG A 303 7.97 5.34 -0.73
CA ARG A 303 6.69 5.62 -0.07
C ARG A 303 6.04 6.90 -0.59
N MET A 304 6.83 7.96 -0.76
CA MET A 304 6.36 9.23 -1.30
C MET A 304 5.92 9.11 -2.76
N LEU A 305 6.68 8.43 -3.60
CA LEU A 305 6.36 8.23 -5.02
C LEU A 305 5.06 7.43 -5.19
N LYS A 306 4.88 6.37 -4.43
CA LYS A 306 3.64 5.60 -4.41
C LYS A 306 2.43 6.49 -4.13
N ARG A 307 2.55 7.41 -3.17
CA ARG A 307 1.52 8.39 -2.84
C ARG A 307 1.28 9.39 -3.98
N TRP A 308 2.33 9.89 -4.61
CA TRP A 308 2.19 10.81 -5.74
C TRP A 308 1.42 10.20 -6.91
N VAL A 309 1.59 8.91 -7.15
CA VAL A 309 0.89 8.19 -8.23
C VAL A 309 -0.62 8.13 -8.00
N VAL A 310 -1.06 7.92 -6.76
CA VAL A 310 -2.50 7.82 -6.43
C VAL A 310 -3.14 9.15 -6.06
N PHE A 311 -2.33 10.19 -5.84
CA PHE A 311 -2.75 11.57 -5.59
C PHE A 311 -2.10 12.54 -6.57
N PRO A 312 -2.39 12.45 -7.89
CA PRO A 312 -1.89 13.41 -8.86
C PRO A 312 -2.41 14.81 -8.55
N LEU A 313 -1.59 15.81 -8.80
CA LEU A 313 -1.92 17.22 -8.54
C LEU A 313 -2.87 17.76 -9.61
N LYS A 314 -3.70 18.72 -9.22
CA LYS A 314 -4.53 19.47 -10.19
C LYS A 314 -4.25 20.98 -10.23
N ASP A 315 -3.28 21.45 -9.47
CA ASP A 315 -2.81 22.83 -9.54
C ASP A 315 -1.57 22.92 -10.43
N VAL A 316 -1.57 23.85 -11.38
CA VAL A 316 -0.49 24.01 -12.37
C VAL A 316 0.85 24.32 -11.69
N LYS A 317 0.87 25.22 -10.71
CA LYS A 317 2.11 25.68 -10.08
C LYS A 317 2.90 24.56 -9.37
N PRO A 318 2.31 23.72 -8.49
CA PRO A 318 3.04 22.61 -7.90
C PRO A 318 3.49 21.55 -8.90
N ILE A 319 2.75 21.36 -10.00
CA ILE A 319 3.15 20.47 -11.10
C ILE A 319 4.38 21.03 -11.80
N GLU A 320 4.34 22.32 -12.19
CA GLU A 320 5.46 23.01 -12.81
C GLU A 320 6.70 23.03 -11.91
N ASP A 321 6.53 23.23 -10.61
CA ASP A 321 7.62 23.15 -9.62
C ASP A 321 8.33 21.78 -9.68
N ARG A 322 7.56 20.68 -9.81
CA ARG A 322 8.15 19.33 -9.97
C ARG A 322 8.82 19.18 -11.33
N LEU A 323 8.14 19.57 -12.42
CA LEU A 323 8.68 19.50 -13.79
C LEU A 323 9.97 20.30 -13.92
N ASN A 324 10.07 21.47 -13.30
CA ASN A 324 11.28 22.28 -13.30
C ASN A 324 12.43 21.56 -12.58
N GLY A 325 12.16 20.98 -11.43
CA GLY A 325 13.17 20.17 -10.71
C GLY A 325 13.63 18.97 -11.54
N VAL A 326 12.71 18.26 -12.19
CA VAL A 326 13.04 17.14 -13.10
C VAL A 326 13.88 17.64 -14.28
N GLU A 327 13.49 18.77 -14.92
CA GLU A 327 14.23 19.34 -16.05
C GLU A 327 15.63 19.80 -15.64
N PHE A 328 15.78 20.43 -14.49
CA PHE A 328 17.08 20.82 -13.97
C PHE A 328 18.01 19.60 -13.86
N PHE A 329 17.59 18.57 -13.16
CA PHE A 329 18.39 17.36 -13.03
C PHE A 329 18.59 16.61 -14.36
N PHE A 330 17.64 16.70 -15.28
CA PHE A 330 17.80 16.11 -16.62
C PHE A 330 18.91 16.81 -17.42
N ARG A 331 19.01 18.13 -17.31
CA ARG A 331 20.02 18.95 -18.01
C ARG A 331 21.39 18.96 -17.32
N HIS A 332 21.45 18.67 -16.01
CA HIS A 332 22.64 18.73 -15.18
C HIS A 332 23.01 17.35 -14.61
N PRO A 333 23.55 16.43 -15.44
CA PRO A 333 23.95 15.11 -14.97
C PRO A 333 25.06 15.16 -13.91
N GLU A 334 25.93 16.16 -13.95
CA GLU A 334 27.00 16.39 -12.97
C GLU A 334 26.45 16.60 -11.54
N VAL A 335 25.28 17.23 -11.41
CA VAL A 335 24.62 17.43 -10.12
C VAL A 335 24.10 16.09 -9.59
N ARG A 336 23.57 15.24 -10.47
CA ARG A 336 23.11 13.90 -10.09
C ARG A 336 24.25 13.02 -9.60
N GLU A 337 25.44 13.12 -10.22
CA GLU A 337 26.62 12.38 -9.80
C GLU A 337 27.08 12.74 -8.37
N VAL A 338 26.74 13.93 -7.89
CA VAL A 338 27.00 14.33 -6.50
C VAL A 338 25.93 13.79 -5.56
N ILE A 339 24.64 13.86 -5.95
CA ILE A 339 23.51 13.53 -5.06
C ILE A 339 23.28 12.03 -4.95
N ASP A 340 23.35 11.27 -6.04
CA ASP A 340 23.03 9.84 -6.06
C ASP A 340 23.85 9.02 -5.04
N PRO A 341 25.16 9.17 -4.90
CA PRO A 341 25.94 8.47 -3.89
C PRO A 341 25.55 8.84 -2.45
N GLN A 342 25.09 10.06 -2.23
CA GLN A 342 24.64 10.48 -0.90
C GLN A 342 23.32 9.81 -0.53
N LEU A 343 22.39 9.70 -1.49
CA LEU A 343 21.13 9.01 -1.26
C LEU A 343 21.35 7.55 -0.89
N ASP A 344 22.30 6.84 -1.51
CA ASP A 344 22.64 5.45 -1.19
C ASP A 344 23.03 5.27 0.29
N THR A 345 23.59 6.31 0.93
CA THR A 345 24.06 6.26 2.32
C THR A 345 23.00 6.68 3.34
N ILE A 346 21.98 7.44 2.94
CA ILE A 346 20.97 8.02 3.84
C ILE A 346 20.07 6.97 4.48
N GLY A 347 19.62 5.97 3.70
CA GLY A 347 18.73 4.94 4.20
C GLY A 347 17.34 5.47 4.60
N ASP A 348 16.78 4.96 5.69
CA ASP A 348 15.41 5.31 6.16
C ASP A 348 15.44 6.17 7.43
N MET A 349 15.82 7.43 7.29
CA MET A 349 15.88 8.38 8.41
C MET A 349 14.55 8.57 9.11
N GLU A 350 13.45 8.49 8.36
CA GLU A 350 12.09 8.68 8.88
C GLU A 350 11.76 7.61 9.92
N ARG A 351 12.07 6.34 9.63
CA ARG A 351 11.90 5.25 10.60
C ARG A 351 12.94 5.26 11.70
N LEU A 352 14.17 5.65 11.41
CA LEU A 352 15.21 5.77 12.44
C LEU A 352 14.83 6.80 13.49
N ILE A 353 14.35 7.99 13.10
CA ILE A 353 13.97 9.03 14.05
C ILE A 353 12.71 8.65 14.84
N SER A 354 11.80 7.88 14.27
CA SER A 354 10.65 7.34 14.99
C SER A 354 11.08 6.35 16.08
N LYS A 355 12.10 5.52 15.84
CA LYS A 355 12.71 4.65 16.86
C LYS A 355 13.38 5.42 17.99
N VAL A 356 13.95 6.60 17.70
CA VAL A 356 14.47 7.51 18.75
C VAL A 356 13.34 7.92 19.69
N ALA A 357 12.22 8.37 19.14
CA ALA A 357 11.06 8.83 19.93
C ALA A 357 10.52 7.77 20.89
N VAL A 358 10.48 6.50 20.42
CA VAL A 358 9.98 5.37 21.25
C VAL A 358 11.08 4.71 22.09
N GLY A 359 12.31 5.22 22.06
CA GLY A 359 13.44 4.69 22.85
C GLY A 359 13.90 3.28 22.41
N ARG A 360 13.66 2.90 21.15
CA ARG A 360 13.99 1.56 20.60
C ARG A 360 15.10 1.57 19.55
N ILE A 361 15.75 2.70 19.36
CA ILE A 361 16.89 2.79 18.46
C ILE A 361 18.11 2.10 19.04
N SER A 362 18.79 1.31 18.25
CA SER A 362 20.04 0.65 18.62
C SER A 362 21.25 1.57 18.45
N PRO A 363 22.37 1.32 19.16
CA PRO A 363 23.59 2.11 18.98
C PRO A 363 24.10 2.15 17.52
N ARG A 364 23.98 1.04 16.82
CA ARG A 364 24.37 0.96 15.40
C ARG A 364 23.46 1.79 14.50
N GLU A 365 22.16 1.84 14.79
CA GLU A 365 21.21 2.69 14.07
C GLU A 365 21.45 4.17 14.32
N VAL A 366 21.93 4.56 15.52
CA VAL A 366 22.37 5.94 15.80
C VAL A 366 23.58 6.31 14.93
N VAL A 367 24.52 5.38 14.72
CA VAL A 367 25.63 5.59 13.79
C VAL A 367 25.11 5.75 12.35
N GLN A 368 24.12 4.97 11.92
CA GLN A 368 23.49 5.13 10.61
C GLN A 368 22.81 6.50 10.47
N LEU A 369 22.11 6.95 11.50
CA LEU A 369 21.50 8.28 11.51
C LEU A 369 22.56 9.39 11.36
N LYS A 370 23.69 9.27 12.03
CA LYS A 370 24.82 10.20 11.89
C LYS A 370 25.35 10.22 10.46
N VAL A 371 25.52 9.04 9.83
CA VAL A 371 25.96 8.94 8.43
C VAL A 371 24.95 9.61 7.49
N ALA A 372 23.67 9.37 7.71
CA ALA A 372 22.60 10.00 6.95
C ALA A 372 22.62 11.53 7.06
N LEU A 373 22.74 12.07 8.29
CA LEU A 373 22.85 13.52 8.52
C LEU A 373 24.09 14.14 7.85
N SER A 374 25.20 13.40 7.82
CA SER A 374 26.42 13.85 7.13
C SER A 374 26.25 13.92 5.61
N ALA A 375 25.47 13.02 5.04
CA ALA A 375 25.16 12.98 3.60
C ALA A 375 24.25 14.14 3.14
N ILE A 376 23.53 14.79 4.07
CA ILE A 376 22.68 15.95 3.75
C ILE A 376 23.52 17.17 3.35
N GLU A 377 24.69 17.35 3.94
CA GLU A 377 25.51 18.56 3.73
C GLU A 377 25.90 18.80 2.26
N PRO A 378 26.46 17.84 1.51
CA PRO A 378 26.74 18.02 0.09
C PRO A 378 25.46 18.19 -0.75
N ILE A 379 24.34 17.52 -0.40
CA ILE A 379 23.06 17.70 -1.08
C ILE A 379 22.56 19.14 -0.89
N LYS A 380 22.60 19.65 0.33
CA LYS A 380 22.23 21.03 0.66
C LYS A 380 23.04 22.04 -0.15
N ALA A 381 24.36 21.88 -0.16
CA ALA A 381 25.27 22.79 -0.87
C ALA A 381 24.96 22.86 -2.37
N VAL A 382 24.68 21.73 -3.00
CA VAL A 382 24.36 21.68 -4.43
C VAL A 382 22.97 22.28 -4.70
N CYS A 383 21.99 22.05 -3.84
CA CYS A 383 20.66 22.62 -3.98
C CYS A 383 20.67 24.14 -3.82
N GLU A 384 21.42 24.69 -2.85
CA GLU A 384 21.56 26.15 -2.63
C GLU A 384 22.28 26.85 -3.77
N GLN A 385 23.24 26.18 -4.43
CA GLN A 385 23.99 26.74 -5.56
C GLN A 385 23.26 26.60 -6.91
N SER A 386 22.13 25.89 -6.96
CA SER A 386 21.37 25.70 -8.20
C SER A 386 20.67 27.00 -8.62
N ASP A 387 20.44 27.17 -9.93
CA ASP A 387 19.66 28.28 -10.49
C ASP A 387 18.13 27.99 -10.41
N GLU A 388 17.73 26.80 -9.98
CA GLU A 388 16.33 26.41 -9.93
C GLU A 388 15.70 26.76 -8.56
N PRO A 389 14.68 27.64 -8.54
CA PRO A 389 14.09 28.11 -7.27
C PRO A 389 13.50 27.01 -6.37
N VAL A 390 13.07 25.91 -6.97
CA VAL A 390 12.52 24.77 -6.20
C VAL A 390 13.62 24.09 -5.42
N LEU A 391 14.79 23.89 -6.04
CA LEU A 391 15.94 23.28 -5.40
C LEU A 391 16.57 24.21 -4.36
N GLN A 392 16.67 25.51 -4.66
CA GLN A 392 17.13 26.51 -3.68
C GLN A 392 16.28 26.46 -2.40
N ARG A 393 14.95 26.45 -2.53
CA ARG A 393 14.04 26.32 -1.37
C ARG A 393 14.25 25.03 -0.59
N ILE A 394 14.53 23.92 -1.28
CA ILE A 394 14.86 22.66 -0.61
C ILE A 394 16.17 22.79 0.15
N GLY A 395 17.21 23.35 -0.48
CA GLY A 395 18.52 23.58 0.16
C GLY A 395 18.41 24.47 1.40
N GLU A 396 17.70 25.59 1.30
CA GLU A 396 17.46 26.52 2.43
C GLU A 396 16.76 25.83 3.63
N GLN A 397 15.85 24.91 3.39
CA GLN A 397 15.08 24.22 4.42
C GLN A 397 15.81 23.01 5.02
N LEU A 398 16.76 22.41 4.30
CA LEU A 398 17.54 21.28 4.80
C LEU A 398 18.39 21.71 6.00
N ASN A 399 18.36 20.93 7.07
CA ASN A 399 19.11 21.14 8.29
C ASN A 399 20.11 20.00 8.49
N CYS A 400 21.39 20.27 8.40
CA CYS A 400 22.42 19.25 8.61
C CYS A 400 22.53 18.77 10.08
N CYS A 401 21.76 19.33 11.00
CA CYS A 401 21.74 18.99 12.42
C CYS A 401 23.15 18.81 13.01
N THR A 402 24.07 19.73 12.67
CA THR A 402 25.51 19.58 12.92
C THR A 402 25.86 19.33 14.36
N ILE A 403 25.19 20.01 15.31
CA ILE A 403 25.47 19.88 16.74
C ILE A 403 25.25 18.45 17.22
N ILE A 404 24.10 17.86 16.89
CA ILE A 404 23.78 16.49 17.32
C ILE A 404 24.56 15.46 16.51
N ARG A 405 24.80 15.71 15.21
CA ARG A 405 25.65 14.87 14.37
C ARG A 405 27.07 14.77 14.94
N ASP A 406 27.70 15.91 15.29
CA ASP A 406 29.05 15.96 15.81
C ASP A 406 29.12 15.36 17.23
N ARG A 407 28.03 15.50 18.02
CA ARG A 407 27.91 14.85 19.30
C ARG A 407 27.88 13.33 19.15
N ILE A 408 27.10 12.77 18.22
CA ILE A 408 27.08 11.33 17.92
C ILE A 408 28.47 10.86 17.48
N GLU A 409 29.13 11.60 16.60
CA GLU A 409 30.49 11.30 16.13
C GLU A 409 31.51 11.26 17.29
N HIS A 410 31.40 12.15 18.25
CA HIS A 410 32.30 12.21 19.41
C HIS A 410 31.99 11.10 20.42
N GLU A 411 30.69 10.84 20.72
CA GLU A 411 30.29 9.97 21.83
C GLU A 411 30.19 8.48 21.44
N ILE A 412 29.73 8.15 20.24
CA ILE A 412 29.41 6.77 19.85
C ILE A 412 30.56 6.10 19.09
N ASN A 413 30.84 4.87 19.47
CA ASN A 413 31.81 4.04 18.75
C ASN A 413 31.30 3.73 17.31
N PRO A 414 32.10 3.96 16.25
CA PRO A 414 31.71 3.61 14.88
C PRO A 414 31.31 2.14 14.71
N ASP A 415 31.93 1.25 15.46
CA ASP A 415 31.68 -0.20 15.43
C ASP A 415 30.71 -0.64 16.55
N ALA A 416 29.84 0.29 17.02
CA ALA A 416 28.87 0.02 18.07
C ALA A 416 28.01 -1.22 17.76
N PRO A 417 27.71 -2.05 18.77
CA PRO A 417 26.87 -3.24 18.58
C PRO A 417 25.39 -2.88 18.39
N ASN A 418 24.60 -3.83 17.90
CA ASN A 418 23.13 -3.64 17.83
C ASN A 418 22.45 -3.64 19.20
N LEU A 419 23.02 -4.31 20.19
CA LEU A 419 22.41 -4.46 21.50
C LEU A 419 23.21 -3.70 22.56
N VAL A 420 22.54 -2.87 23.33
CA VAL A 420 23.11 -2.05 24.40
C VAL A 420 23.81 -2.92 25.44
N ASN A 421 23.27 -4.10 25.77
CA ASN A 421 23.80 -5.01 26.78
C ASN A 421 25.12 -5.71 26.39
N ARG A 422 25.64 -5.49 25.17
CA ARG A 422 26.96 -6.00 24.75
C ARG A 422 28.12 -5.10 25.18
N GLY A 423 27.83 -3.85 25.58
CA GLY A 423 28.87 -2.86 25.90
C GLY A 423 29.67 -2.42 24.66
N GLY A 424 30.62 -1.51 24.87
CA GLY A 424 31.47 -0.99 23.81
C GLY A 424 30.78 0.08 22.94
N ILE A 425 29.77 0.74 23.47
CA ILE A 425 28.94 1.72 22.77
C ILE A 425 29.62 3.07 22.69
N ILE A 426 30.16 3.52 23.82
CA ILE A 426 30.73 4.87 24.01
C ILE A 426 32.21 4.87 23.63
N ARG A 427 32.66 5.91 22.93
CA ARG A 427 34.09 6.08 22.59
C ARG A 427 34.94 6.31 23.84
N LYS A 428 36.22 5.98 23.74
CA LYS A 428 37.22 6.35 24.73
C LYS A 428 37.41 7.86 24.72
N GLY A 429 37.54 8.45 25.90
CA GLY A 429 37.74 9.90 26.09
C GLY A 429 36.45 10.73 26.22
N VAL A 430 35.28 10.08 26.25
CA VAL A 430 33.98 10.71 26.44
C VAL A 430 33.66 10.90 27.94
N ASN A 431 34.05 9.93 28.76
CA ASN A 431 33.77 9.94 30.19
C ASN A 431 34.94 9.31 30.94
N ASP A 432 35.56 10.07 31.84
CA ASP A 432 36.76 9.67 32.59
C ASP A 432 36.49 8.47 33.49
N GLU A 433 35.35 8.43 34.19
CA GLU A 433 34.94 7.31 35.03
C GLU A 433 34.77 6.00 34.23
N LEU A 434 34.19 6.08 33.05
CA LEU A 434 34.04 4.93 32.15
C LEU A 434 35.39 4.40 31.69
N ASP A 435 36.33 5.28 31.36
CA ASP A 435 37.66 4.91 30.91
C ASP A 435 38.49 4.30 32.04
N GLU A 436 38.40 4.82 33.28
CA GLU A 436 39.01 4.22 34.46
C GLU A 436 38.47 2.81 34.75
N LEU A 437 37.13 2.61 34.66
CA LEU A 437 36.51 1.32 34.84
C LEU A 437 36.95 0.30 33.75
N ARG A 438 37.11 0.73 32.50
CA ARG A 438 37.65 -0.08 31.43
C ARG A 438 39.09 -0.51 31.65
N GLU A 439 39.92 0.40 32.18
CA GLU A 439 41.31 0.06 32.55
C GLU A 439 41.37 -0.97 33.65
N ILE A 440 40.47 -0.85 34.67
CA ILE A 440 40.37 -1.84 35.76
C ILE A 440 39.95 -3.21 35.21
N SER A 441 38.93 -3.24 34.30
CA SER A 441 38.49 -4.49 33.70
C SER A 441 39.54 -5.16 32.80
N TYR A 442 40.30 -4.32 32.06
CA TYR A 442 41.35 -4.79 31.15
C TYR A 442 42.57 -5.31 31.95
N SER A 443 43.05 -4.53 32.90
CA SER A 443 44.16 -4.89 33.77
C SER A 443 43.82 -6.13 34.63
N GLY A 444 42.55 -6.29 35.02
CA GLY A 444 42.08 -7.51 35.70
C GLY A 444 42.18 -8.76 34.85
N LYS A 445 41.89 -8.65 33.55
CA LYS A 445 42.01 -9.79 32.60
C LYS A 445 43.46 -10.15 32.35
N ASP A 446 44.31 -9.14 32.21
CA ASP A 446 45.76 -9.38 32.07
C ASP A 446 46.34 -10.02 33.34
N TYR A 447 45.87 -9.58 34.51
CA TYR A 447 46.26 -10.20 35.77
C TYR A 447 45.84 -11.67 35.85
N LEU A 448 44.66 -12.05 35.40
CA LEU A 448 44.22 -13.44 35.30
C LEU A 448 45.15 -14.30 34.44
N LEU A 449 45.65 -13.74 33.34
CA LEU A 449 46.66 -14.41 32.48
C LEU A 449 47.99 -14.57 33.25
N HIS A 450 48.43 -13.57 33.98
CA HIS A 450 49.61 -13.66 34.84
C HIS A 450 49.42 -14.69 35.95
N VAL A 451 48.26 -14.74 36.60
CA VAL A 451 47.90 -15.77 37.61
C VAL A 451 47.96 -17.16 36.98
N GLN A 452 47.38 -17.30 35.78
CA GLN A 452 47.43 -18.57 35.03
C GLN A 452 48.84 -19.04 34.77
N GLN A 453 49.72 -18.14 34.33
CA GLN A 453 51.11 -18.45 34.01
C GLN A 453 51.88 -18.76 35.32
N ARG A 454 51.76 -17.92 36.35
CA ARG A 454 52.43 -18.11 37.68
C ARG A 454 52.03 -19.44 38.31
N GLU A 455 50.71 -19.74 38.35
CA GLU A 455 50.26 -20.99 38.96
C GLU A 455 50.63 -22.22 38.10
N SER A 456 50.70 -22.07 36.76
CA SER A 456 51.22 -23.13 35.87
C SER A 456 52.67 -23.43 36.16
N GLU A 457 53.54 -22.40 36.36
CA GLU A 457 54.95 -22.52 36.72
C GLU A 457 55.12 -23.10 38.13
N LYS A 458 54.38 -22.59 39.11
CA LYS A 458 54.44 -23.03 40.51
C LYS A 458 54.03 -24.48 40.71
N THR A 459 52.98 -24.91 40.04
CA THR A 459 52.43 -26.29 40.15
C THR A 459 53.05 -27.27 39.19
N GLY A 460 53.79 -26.80 38.16
CA GLY A 460 54.31 -27.62 37.10
C GLY A 460 53.20 -28.28 36.24
N ILE A 461 52.01 -27.61 36.09
CA ILE A 461 50.88 -28.03 35.32
C ILE A 461 50.80 -27.20 34.03
N PRO A 462 51.35 -27.65 32.88
CA PRO A 462 51.42 -26.82 31.67
C PRO A 462 50.04 -26.66 31.00
N SER A 463 49.05 -27.49 31.36
CA SER A 463 47.70 -27.47 30.77
C SER A 463 46.71 -26.73 31.63
N LEU A 464 47.14 -25.98 32.64
CA LEU A 464 46.31 -25.17 33.50
C LEU A 464 45.64 -24.05 32.69
N LYS A 465 44.32 -23.90 32.83
CA LYS A 465 43.55 -22.80 32.21
C LYS A 465 42.67 -22.12 33.23
N ILE A 466 42.60 -20.79 33.17
CA ILE A 466 41.58 -20.04 33.85
C ILE A 466 40.40 -19.87 32.94
N GLY A 467 39.19 -20.22 33.38
CA GLY A 467 37.93 -20.08 32.68
C GLY A 467 36.88 -19.42 33.57
N TYR A 468 35.78 -19.00 32.95
CA TYR A 468 34.63 -18.42 33.62
C TYR A 468 33.38 -19.30 33.48
N ASN A 469 32.60 -19.38 34.56
CA ASN A 469 31.31 -20.08 34.54
C ASN A 469 30.27 -19.27 35.31
N ASN A 470 29.07 -19.11 34.75
CA ASN A 470 28.00 -18.31 35.37
C ASN A 470 27.51 -18.82 36.74
N VAL A 471 27.83 -20.07 37.14
CA VAL A 471 27.40 -20.66 38.42
C VAL A 471 28.35 -20.37 39.55
N PHE A 472 29.67 -20.41 39.28
CA PHE A 472 30.70 -20.28 40.32
C PHE A 472 31.86 -19.35 39.95
N GLY A 473 31.74 -18.56 38.87
CA GLY A 473 32.68 -17.51 38.50
C GLY A 473 33.96 -17.99 37.86
N TYR A 474 35.03 -17.29 38.06
CA TYR A 474 36.35 -17.67 37.56
C TYR A 474 36.88 -18.93 38.25
N TYR A 475 37.41 -19.86 37.53
CA TYR A 475 37.96 -21.13 37.99
C TYR A 475 39.26 -21.51 37.25
N ILE A 476 40.10 -22.30 37.96
CA ILE A 476 41.27 -22.95 37.40
C ILE A 476 40.84 -24.34 36.95
N GLU A 477 40.97 -24.65 35.67
CA GLU A 477 40.71 -25.99 35.15
C GLU A 477 42.01 -26.78 35.04
N VAL A 478 42.04 -27.94 35.70
CA VAL A 478 43.19 -28.86 35.75
C VAL A 478 42.72 -30.21 35.16
N ARG A 479 43.47 -30.75 34.19
CA ARG A 479 43.17 -32.07 33.66
C ARG A 479 43.43 -33.15 34.69
N ASN A 480 42.64 -34.23 34.68
CA ASN A 480 42.75 -35.33 35.63
C ASN A 480 44.13 -35.97 35.68
N THR A 481 44.92 -35.84 34.63
CA THR A 481 46.33 -36.31 34.57
C THR A 481 47.29 -35.58 35.50
N HIS A 482 46.89 -34.40 36.03
CA HIS A 482 47.72 -33.54 36.88
C HIS A 482 47.06 -33.22 38.20
N LYS A 483 45.95 -33.90 38.59
CA LYS A 483 45.21 -33.64 39.81
C LYS A 483 46.04 -33.79 41.10
N ASP A 484 47.06 -34.66 41.09
CA ASP A 484 47.94 -34.89 42.26
C ASP A 484 48.95 -33.75 42.48
N LYS A 485 49.07 -32.80 41.56
CA LYS A 485 49.90 -31.58 41.63
C LYS A 485 49.15 -30.35 42.10
N VAL A 486 47.87 -30.48 42.39
CA VAL A 486 47.00 -29.35 42.81
C VAL A 486 47.35 -29.02 44.26
N PRO A 487 47.60 -27.73 44.58
CA PRO A 487 47.85 -27.26 45.96
C PRO A 487 46.62 -27.49 46.84
N SER A 488 46.89 -27.77 48.15
CA SER A 488 45.85 -28.05 49.14
C SER A 488 44.96 -26.87 49.52
N ASP A 489 45.38 -25.66 49.17
CA ASP A 489 44.68 -24.39 49.40
C ASP A 489 43.65 -24.09 48.28
N TRP A 490 43.66 -24.88 47.18
CA TRP A 490 42.65 -24.69 46.13
C TRP A 490 41.35 -25.44 46.46
N ILE A 491 40.24 -24.74 46.36
CA ILE A 491 38.92 -25.27 46.67
C ILE A 491 38.31 -25.88 45.40
N ARG A 492 38.10 -27.20 45.39
CA ARG A 492 37.45 -27.89 44.31
C ARG A 492 35.93 -27.56 44.25
N LYS A 493 35.43 -27.11 43.10
CA LYS A 493 34.05 -26.77 42.89
C LYS A 493 33.30 -27.72 41.97
N GLN A 494 34.00 -28.28 40.98
CA GLN A 494 33.35 -29.17 40.01
C GLN A 494 34.33 -30.25 39.53
N THR A 495 33.86 -31.48 39.41
CA THR A 495 34.58 -32.59 38.79
C THR A 495 33.90 -32.89 37.40
N LEU A 496 34.70 -32.83 36.36
CA LEU A 496 34.29 -33.17 34.97
C LEU A 496 34.89 -34.54 34.62
N VAL A 497 34.45 -35.09 33.48
CA VAL A 497 34.98 -36.41 32.99
C VAL A 497 36.49 -36.37 32.73
N SER A 498 37.04 -35.26 32.26
CA SER A 498 38.44 -35.10 31.86
C SER A 498 39.24 -34.04 32.66
N ALA A 499 38.60 -33.32 33.59
CA ALA A 499 39.23 -32.22 34.33
C ALA A 499 38.52 -31.96 35.69
N GLU A 500 39.17 -31.27 36.57
CA GLU A 500 38.59 -30.73 37.78
C GLU A 500 38.71 -29.21 37.77
N ARG A 501 37.74 -28.52 38.38
CA ARG A 501 37.70 -27.06 38.48
C ARG A 501 37.84 -26.61 39.92
N TYR A 502 38.73 -25.65 40.10
CA TYR A 502 39.13 -25.14 41.38
C TYR A 502 38.98 -23.63 41.45
N ILE A 503 38.77 -23.08 42.66
CA ILE A 503 38.83 -21.64 42.93
C ILE A 503 39.89 -21.38 44.04
N THR A 504 40.52 -20.20 43.92
CA THR A 504 41.38 -19.64 44.96
C THR A 504 40.75 -18.39 45.55
N GLN A 505 41.16 -18.01 46.76
CA GLN A 505 40.71 -16.79 47.38
C GLN A 505 41.08 -15.55 46.52
N GLU A 506 42.29 -15.54 45.98
CA GLU A 506 42.81 -14.50 45.10
C GLU A 506 41.94 -14.35 43.81
N LEU A 507 41.58 -15.48 43.17
CA LEU A 507 40.65 -15.44 42.01
C LEU A 507 39.29 -14.85 42.36
N LYS A 508 38.80 -15.13 43.56
CA LYS A 508 37.50 -14.61 44.01
C LYS A 508 37.50 -13.10 44.24
N GLU A 509 38.54 -12.58 44.84
CA GLU A 509 38.72 -11.16 45.11
C GLU A 509 38.86 -10.36 43.79
N TYR A 510 39.58 -10.92 42.79
CA TYR A 510 39.72 -10.31 41.49
C TYR A 510 38.43 -10.44 40.68
N GLU A 511 37.71 -11.54 40.82
CA GLU A 511 36.38 -11.72 40.20
C GLU A 511 35.44 -10.61 40.66
N GLU A 512 35.30 -10.33 41.95
CA GLU A 512 34.45 -9.29 42.48
C GLU A 512 34.82 -7.91 41.91
N LYS A 513 36.12 -7.63 41.72
CA LYS A 513 36.59 -6.37 41.09
C LYS A 513 36.24 -6.30 39.61
N ILE A 514 36.48 -7.37 38.83
CA ILE A 514 36.25 -7.39 37.38
C ILE A 514 34.72 -7.33 37.09
N LEU A 515 33.94 -8.18 37.75
CA LEU A 515 32.49 -8.24 37.53
C LEU A 515 31.83 -6.92 38.00
N GLY A 516 32.25 -6.37 39.12
CA GLY A 516 31.78 -5.07 39.59
C GLY A 516 32.14 -3.92 38.63
N ALA A 517 33.29 -3.97 37.98
CA ALA A 517 33.65 -3.00 36.95
C ALA A 517 32.85 -3.21 35.66
N GLU A 518 32.65 -4.44 35.20
CA GLU A 518 31.86 -4.76 34.00
C GLU A 518 30.37 -4.36 34.12
N GLU A 519 29.73 -4.59 35.30
CA GLU A 519 28.37 -4.14 35.57
C GLU A 519 28.25 -2.62 35.57
N LYS A 520 29.22 -1.93 36.21
CA LYS A 520 29.26 -0.46 36.22
C LYS A 520 29.50 0.11 34.81
N ILE A 521 30.39 -0.48 34.02
CA ILE A 521 30.64 -0.07 32.64
C ILE A 521 29.33 -0.14 31.86
N LEU A 522 28.62 -1.28 31.92
CA LEU A 522 27.37 -1.46 31.18
C LEU A 522 26.29 -0.48 31.63
N SER A 523 26.16 -0.23 32.95
CA SER A 523 25.23 0.73 33.50
C SER A 523 25.54 2.15 33.04
N LEU A 524 26.80 2.57 33.08
CA LEU A 524 27.23 3.91 32.70
C LEU A 524 27.13 4.13 31.18
N GLU A 525 27.52 3.14 30.36
CA GLU A 525 27.31 3.19 28.90
C GLU A 525 25.85 3.28 28.52
N THR A 526 24.97 2.56 29.23
CA THR A 526 23.52 2.62 29.02
C THR A 526 22.98 4.00 29.36
N GLN A 527 23.44 4.57 30.51
CA GLN A 527 23.04 5.92 30.90
C GLN A 527 23.46 6.96 29.88
N LEU A 528 24.75 6.99 29.47
CA LEU A 528 25.27 7.95 28.49
C LEU A 528 24.57 7.81 27.14
N PHE A 529 24.27 6.58 26.73
CA PHE A 529 23.49 6.33 25.52
C PHE A 529 22.08 6.89 25.62
N ASN A 530 21.38 6.65 26.73
CA ASN A 530 20.03 7.19 26.95
C ASN A 530 20.03 8.72 27.00
N ASP A 531 21.04 9.36 27.58
CA ASP A 531 21.19 10.82 27.59
C ASP A 531 21.36 11.37 26.16
N LEU A 532 22.09 10.66 25.30
CA LEU A 532 22.20 11.01 23.89
C LEU A 532 20.87 10.84 23.16
N ILE A 533 20.14 9.74 23.39
CA ILE A 533 18.82 9.51 22.81
C ILE A 533 17.84 10.61 23.23
N LEU A 534 17.87 11.02 24.50
CA LEU A 534 17.05 12.12 24.98
C LEU A 534 17.37 13.43 24.25
N ALA A 535 18.64 13.74 24.05
CA ALA A 535 19.03 14.91 23.26
C ALA A 535 18.61 14.84 21.79
N LEU A 536 18.61 13.63 21.19
CA LEU A 536 18.13 13.42 19.83
C LEU A 536 16.64 13.73 19.67
N THR A 537 15.82 13.57 20.72
CA THR A 537 14.38 13.84 20.64
C THR A 537 14.07 15.29 20.28
N GLU A 538 14.94 16.24 20.63
CA GLU A 538 14.78 17.67 20.28
C GLU A 538 14.90 17.93 18.77
N TYR A 539 15.58 17.03 18.05
CA TYR A 539 15.81 17.14 16.59
C TYR A 539 14.77 16.40 15.75
N ILE A 540 13.79 15.71 16.36
CA ILE A 540 12.76 14.93 15.65
C ILE A 540 12.09 15.76 14.53
N PRO A 541 11.56 16.98 14.80
CA PRO A 541 10.88 17.74 13.75
C PRO A 541 11.81 18.16 12.60
N ALA A 542 13.06 18.50 12.92
CA ALA A 542 14.04 18.89 11.89
C ALA A 542 14.39 17.69 10.99
N ILE A 543 14.68 16.53 11.57
CA ILE A 543 15.04 15.32 10.84
C ILE A 543 13.85 14.77 10.04
N GLN A 544 12.60 14.92 10.53
CA GLN A 544 11.40 14.58 9.76
C GLN A 544 11.22 15.50 8.54
N LEU A 545 11.47 16.80 8.70
CA LEU A 545 11.46 17.73 7.57
C LEU A 545 12.52 17.35 6.53
N ASP A 546 13.75 17.10 6.97
CA ASP A 546 14.85 16.65 6.10
C ASP A 546 14.48 15.36 5.37
N SER A 547 13.92 14.39 6.08
CA SER A 547 13.45 13.12 5.50
C SER A 547 12.43 13.35 4.37
N ASN A 548 11.49 14.27 4.57
CA ASN A 548 10.51 14.63 3.55
C ASN A 548 11.15 15.33 2.33
N LEU A 549 12.06 16.28 2.56
CA LEU A 549 12.75 17.01 1.50
C LEU A 549 13.66 16.08 0.67
N ILE A 550 14.39 15.20 1.33
CA ILE A 550 15.24 14.19 0.68
C ILE A 550 14.39 13.18 -0.10
N ALA A 551 13.27 12.70 0.47
CA ALA A 551 12.34 11.83 -0.25
C ALA A 551 11.79 12.51 -1.52
N ARG A 552 11.50 13.82 -1.45
CA ARG A 552 11.06 14.60 -2.61
C ARG A 552 12.15 14.69 -3.68
N LEU A 553 13.41 14.90 -3.31
CA LEU A 553 14.55 14.89 -4.24
C LEU A 553 14.72 13.53 -4.91
N ASP A 554 14.62 12.44 -4.15
CA ASP A 554 14.71 11.07 -4.67
C ASP A 554 13.58 10.77 -5.67
N CYS A 555 12.35 11.24 -5.43
CA CYS A 555 11.24 11.14 -6.38
C CYS A 555 11.54 11.90 -7.69
N LEU A 556 12.05 13.13 -7.61
CA LEU A 556 12.42 13.91 -8.81
C LEU A 556 13.52 13.21 -9.60
N LEU A 557 14.55 12.71 -8.93
CA LEU A 557 15.63 11.92 -9.54
C LEU A 557 15.13 10.60 -10.13
N SER A 558 14.17 9.96 -9.50
CA SER A 558 13.50 8.77 -10.04
C SER A 558 12.84 9.06 -11.39
N PHE A 559 12.13 10.19 -11.51
CA PHE A 559 11.56 10.64 -12.77
C PHE A 559 12.61 10.93 -13.84
N VAL A 560 13.72 11.54 -13.47
CA VAL A 560 14.84 11.78 -14.39
C VAL A 560 15.44 10.47 -14.88
N LYS A 561 15.73 9.53 -13.99
CA LYS A 561 16.29 8.21 -14.35
C LYS A 561 15.35 7.48 -15.32
N SER A 562 14.05 7.50 -15.01
CA SER A 562 13.03 6.91 -15.87
C SER A 562 12.94 7.63 -17.23
N ALA A 563 13.04 8.98 -17.26
CA ALA A 563 12.99 9.77 -18.48
C ALA A 563 14.20 9.52 -19.39
N VAL A 564 15.41 9.46 -18.83
CA VAL A 564 16.64 9.16 -19.58
C VAL A 564 16.61 7.75 -20.15
N GLU A 565 16.22 6.75 -19.33
CA GLU A 565 16.15 5.36 -19.76
C GLU A 565 15.14 5.14 -20.88
N ASN A 566 13.98 5.84 -20.82
CA ASN A 566 12.81 5.57 -21.69
C ASN A 566 12.58 6.66 -22.74
N ARG A 567 13.44 7.67 -22.81
CA ARG A 567 13.31 8.81 -23.74
C ARG A 567 11.96 9.51 -23.56
N TYR A 568 11.61 9.84 -22.31
CA TYR A 568 10.44 10.65 -22.01
C TYR A 568 10.77 12.12 -22.14
N ILE A 569 9.78 12.92 -22.46
CA ILE A 569 9.91 14.36 -22.68
C ILE A 569 9.13 15.15 -21.62
N ARG A 570 9.52 16.41 -21.42
CA ARG A 570 8.77 17.34 -20.58
C ARG A 570 7.42 17.66 -21.20
N PRO A 571 6.28 17.41 -20.51
CA PRO A 571 4.96 17.89 -20.95
C PRO A 571 4.80 19.39 -20.67
N GLU A 572 3.99 20.08 -21.49
CA GLU A 572 3.45 21.40 -21.20
C GLU A 572 2.14 21.23 -20.41
N VAL A 573 2.11 21.65 -19.15
CA VAL A 573 0.91 21.58 -18.31
C VAL A 573 0.34 22.97 -18.12
N ASN A 574 -0.94 23.16 -18.35
CA ASN A 574 -1.61 24.47 -18.27
C ASN A 574 -3.05 24.34 -17.79
N ASP A 575 -3.72 25.47 -17.57
CA ASP A 575 -5.11 25.50 -17.10
C ASP A 575 -6.16 25.44 -18.22
N SER A 576 -5.77 25.05 -19.44
CA SER A 576 -6.69 24.85 -20.55
C SER A 576 -7.55 23.58 -20.38
N LEU A 577 -8.47 23.37 -21.31
CA LEU A 577 -9.26 22.14 -21.40
C LEU A 577 -8.75 21.17 -22.50
N VAL A 578 -7.59 21.45 -23.09
CA VAL A 578 -7.04 20.70 -24.21
C VAL A 578 -6.09 19.60 -23.73
N ILE A 579 -6.23 18.41 -24.27
CA ILE A 579 -5.26 17.33 -24.18
C ILE A 579 -4.77 17.06 -25.60
N ASP A 580 -3.51 17.40 -25.89
CA ASP A 580 -2.88 17.14 -27.20
C ASP A 580 -1.59 16.36 -26.98
N ILE A 581 -1.61 15.08 -27.32
CA ILE A 581 -0.49 14.15 -27.19
C ILE A 581 -0.04 13.73 -28.60
N LYS A 582 1.19 14.03 -28.94
CA LYS A 582 1.79 13.61 -30.23
C LYS A 582 2.65 12.38 -30.02
N GLU A 583 2.40 11.37 -30.84
CA GLU A 583 3.14 10.09 -30.86
C GLU A 583 3.35 9.52 -29.43
N GLY A 584 2.25 9.44 -28.67
CA GLY A 584 2.23 8.86 -27.33
C GLY A 584 2.51 7.37 -27.36
N ARG A 585 3.20 6.88 -26.31
CA ARG A 585 3.52 5.46 -26.09
C ARG A 585 2.96 5.01 -24.76
N HIS A 586 2.64 3.73 -24.64
CA HIS A 586 2.16 3.17 -23.37
C HIS A 586 3.36 2.81 -22.48
N PRO A 587 3.56 3.49 -21.32
CA PRO A 587 4.77 3.37 -20.54
C PRO A 587 5.04 1.94 -20.04
N VAL A 588 4.00 1.18 -19.74
CA VAL A 588 4.13 -0.18 -19.22
C VAL A 588 4.31 -1.20 -20.34
N ILE A 589 3.45 -1.14 -21.39
CA ILE A 589 3.50 -2.11 -22.48
C ILE A 589 4.83 -2.03 -23.23
N GLU A 590 5.36 -0.82 -23.50
CA GLU A 590 6.65 -0.67 -24.20
C GLU A 590 7.81 -1.37 -23.48
N LYS A 591 7.72 -1.52 -22.14
CA LYS A 591 8.71 -2.24 -21.32
C LYS A 591 8.53 -3.75 -21.27
N GLN A 592 7.39 -4.25 -21.72
CA GLN A 592 7.08 -5.68 -21.78
C GLN A 592 7.25 -6.28 -23.18
N LEU A 593 7.44 -5.44 -24.19
CA LEU A 593 7.66 -5.91 -25.56
C LEU A 593 9.00 -6.64 -25.67
N PRO A 594 9.06 -7.70 -26.51
CA PRO A 594 10.31 -8.39 -26.80
C PRO A 594 11.38 -7.43 -27.31
N PRO A 595 12.67 -7.70 -27.05
CA PRO A 595 13.76 -6.90 -27.58
C PRO A 595 13.70 -6.80 -29.11
N GLY A 596 13.69 -5.56 -29.63
CA GLY A 596 13.62 -5.30 -31.08
C GLY A 596 12.22 -5.05 -31.65
N GLU A 597 11.15 -5.23 -30.86
CA GLU A 597 9.80 -4.83 -31.24
C GLU A 597 9.47 -3.44 -30.70
N PRO A 598 9.38 -2.41 -31.56
CA PRO A 598 9.02 -1.06 -31.10
C PRO A 598 7.53 -0.97 -30.80
N TYR A 599 7.17 -0.21 -29.76
CA TYR A 599 5.79 0.17 -29.52
C TYR A 599 5.30 1.13 -30.61
N ILE A 600 4.11 0.90 -31.15
CA ILE A 600 3.50 1.76 -32.18
C ILE A 600 2.85 2.94 -31.46
N SER A 601 3.47 4.09 -31.62
CA SER A 601 3.00 5.34 -31.03
C SER A 601 1.73 5.87 -31.69
N ASN A 602 0.92 6.60 -30.94
CA ASN A 602 -0.33 7.17 -31.42
C ASN A 602 -0.54 8.60 -30.88
N SER A 603 -1.12 9.45 -31.71
CA SER A 603 -1.50 10.82 -31.33
C SER A 603 -2.96 10.89 -30.91
N VAL A 604 -3.23 11.67 -29.86
CA VAL A 604 -4.58 11.87 -29.30
C VAL A 604 -4.77 13.35 -29.05
N GLU A 605 -5.85 13.90 -29.60
CA GLU A 605 -6.25 15.28 -29.36
C GLU A 605 -7.70 15.28 -28.82
N LEU A 606 -7.91 15.93 -27.69
CA LEU A 606 -9.22 16.11 -27.06
C LEU A 606 -9.37 17.54 -26.60
N ASP A 607 -10.53 18.12 -26.90
CA ASP A 607 -10.94 19.42 -26.37
C ASP A 607 -12.46 19.45 -26.13
N ASN A 608 -12.96 20.46 -25.44
CA ASN A 608 -14.38 20.54 -25.11
C ASN A 608 -15.23 21.16 -26.21
N ASP A 609 -14.65 21.69 -27.29
CA ASP A 609 -15.33 22.49 -28.32
C ASP A 609 -15.43 21.79 -29.67
N LYS A 610 -14.36 21.10 -30.09
CA LYS A 610 -14.25 20.49 -31.43
C LYS A 610 -14.26 18.99 -31.39
N GLN A 611 -13.47 18.39 -30.47
CA GLN A 611 -13.25 16.95 -30.37
C GLN A 611 -13.36 16.50 -28.90
N GLN A 612 -14.58 16.57 -28.36
CA GLN A 612 -14.86 16.16 -26.98
C GLN A 612 -14.82 14.64 -26.81
N ILE A 613 -15.37 13.92 -27.76
CA ILE A 613 -15.49 12.46 -27.72
C ILE A 613 -14.81 11.85 -28.94
N MET A 614 -13.81 11.03 -28.70
CA MET A 614 -13.21 10.16 -29.72
C MET A 614 -13.90 8.79 -29.68
N MET A 615 -14.66 8.47 -30.69
CA MET A 615 -15.23 7.16 -30.91
C MET A 615 -14.21 6.29 -31.61
N ILE A 616 -13.76 5.21 -30.97
CA ILE A 616 -12.66 4.37 -31.46
C ILE A 616 -13.21 2.98 -31.80
N THR A 617 -13.28 2.67 -33.07
CA THR A 617 -13.69 1.36 -33.58
C THR A 617 -12.49 0.53 -34.01
N GLY A 618 -12.71 -0.74 -34.23
CA GLY A 618 -11.68 -1.68 -34.72
C GLY A 618 -11.79 -3.04 -34.07
N PRO A 619 -11.05 -4.03 -34.58
CA PRO A 619 -11.12 -5.40 -34.10
C PRO A 619 -10.53 -5.54 -32.68
N ASN A 620 -10.95 -6.61 -32.00
CA ASN A 620 -10.31 -7.00 -30.76
C ASN A 620 -8.84 -7.34 -31.05
N MET A 621 -7.94 -7.09 -30.10
CA MET A 621 -6.49 -7.21 -30.22
C MET A 621 -5.80 -6.10 -31.07
N ALA A 622 -6.54 -5.16 -31.66
CA ALA A 622 -5.94 -4.05 -32.40
C ALA A 622 -5.24 -3.02 -31.50
N GLY A 623 -5.46 -3.05 -30.18
CA GLY A 623 -4.81 -2.15 -29.22
C GLY A 623 -5.68 -0.98 -28.75
N LYS A 624 -7.01 -1.04 -28.94
CA LYS A 624 -7.95 0.00 -28.46
C LYS A 624 -7.79 0.29 -26.97
N SER A 625 -7.88 -0.75 -26.14
CA SER A 625 -7.74 -0.63 -24.67
C SER A 625 -6.36 -0.09 -24.23
N ALA A 626 -5.30 -0.48 -24.96
CA ALA A 626 -3.95 0.03 -24.73
C ALA A 626 -3.86 1.54 -25.02
N LEU A 627 -4.51 2.02 -26.06
CA LEU A 627 -4.56 3.46 -26.41
C LEU A 627 -5.31 4.27 -25.36
N LEU A 628 -6.44 3.76 -24.87
CA LEU A 628 -7.19 4.42 -23.81
C LEU A 628 -6.33 4.59 -22.56
N ARG A 629 -5.76 3.47 -22.07
CA ARG A 629 -4.88 3.46 -20.90
C ARG A 629 -3.65 4.34 -21.10
N GLN A 630 -3.01 4.28 -22.26
CA GLN A 630 -1.89 5.15 -22.64
C GLN A 630 -2.20 6.63 -22.40
N THR A 631 -3.35 7.08 -22.90
CA THR A 631 -3.77 8.48 -22.77
C THR A 631 -3.94 8.89 -21.31
N ALA A 632 -4.64 8.08 -20.52
CA ALA A 632 -4.82 8.35 -19.09
C ALA A 632 -3.50 8.31 -18.33
N LEU A 633 -2.61 7.37 -18.62
CA LEU A 633 -1.30 7.27 -17.97
C LEU A 633 -0.40 8.46 -18.30
N ILE A 634 -0.40 8.94 -19.55
CA ILE A 634 0.36 10.15 -19.94
C ILE A 634 -0.17 11.38 -19.20
N VAL A 635 -1.49 11.56 -19.11
CA VAL A 635 -2.11 12.66 -18.36
C VAL A 635 -1.76 12.57 -16.87
N LEU A 636 -1.85 11.37 -16.28
CA LEU A 636 -1.52 11.13 -14.89
C LEU A 636 -0.03 11.42 -14.62
N MET A 637 0.87 10.92 -15.48
CA MET A 637 2.31 11.17 -15.37
C MET A 637 2.63 12.67 -15.44
N ALA A 638 1.99 13.41 -16.33
CA ALA A 638 2.14 14.86 -16.40
C ALA A 638 1.69 15.53 -15.09
N GLN A 639 0.56 15.12 -14.51
CA GLN A 639 0.00 15.73 -13.30
C GLN A 639 0.67 15.27 -11.99
N ILE A 640 1.49 14.24 -12.01
CA ILE A 640 2.40 13.95 -10.89
C ILE A 640 3.74 14.70 -11.01
N GLY A 641 3.98 15.42 -12.11
CA GLY A 641 5.19 16.18 -12.39
C GLY A 641 6.32 15.34 -13.00
N SER A 642 5.98 14.24 -13.67
CA SER A 642 6.91 13.38 -14.42
C SER A 642 6.98 13.78 -15.88
N PHE A 643 8.11 13.49 -16.52
CA PHE A 643 8.20 13.47 -17.99
C PHE A 643 7.37 12.32 -18.54
N VAL A 644 6.94 12.41 -19.80
CA VAL A 644 5.93 11.53 -20.40
C VAL A 644 6.44 10.85 -21.68
N PRO A 645 5.95 9.63 -21.98
CA PRO A 645 6.33 8.87 -23.15
C PRO A 645 5.62 9.40 -24.42
N SER A 646 6.08 10.51 -24.98
CA SER A 646 5.53 11.11 -26.21
C SER A 646 6.60 11.94 -26.93
N GLU A 647 6.33 12.41 -28.13
CA GLU A 647 7.16 13.39 -28.83
C GLU A 647 6.83 14.83 -28.42
N ALA A 648 5.56 15.10 -28.13
CA ALA A 648 5.09 16.35 -27.52
C ALA A 648 3.79 16.06 -26.75
N ALA A 649 3.56 16.79 -25.67
CA ALA A 649 2.33 16.69 -24.90
C ALA A 649 1.95 18.06 -24.32
N LYS A 650 0.72 18.50 -24.62
CA LYS A 650 0.07 19.63 -23.98
C LYS A 650 -1.12 19.13 -23.18
N ILE A 651 -1.05 19.29 -21.87
CA ILE A 651 -2.03 18.71 -20.96
C ILE A 651 -2.70 19.84 -20.20
N GLY A 652 -3.94 20.11 -20.55
CA GLY A 652 -4.84 20.91 -19.72
C GLY A 652 -5.22 20.13 -18.47
N ILE A 653 -5.24 20.79 -17.32
CA ILE A 653 -5.53 20.14 -16.03
C ILE A 653 -6.81 19.32 -16.08
N VAL A 654 -6.69 18.07 -15.68
CA VAL A 654 -7.77 17.11 -15.47
C VAL A 654 -8.03 17.00 -13.97
N ASP A 655 -9.29 17.09 -13.57
CA ASP A 655 -9.69 16.99 -12.16
C ASP A 655 -10.15 15.58 -11.75
N LYS A 656 -10.60 14.78 -12.71
CA LYS A 656 -11.07 13.41 -12.51
C LYS A 656 -10.69 12.53 -13.70
N ILE A 657 -10.16 11.36 -13.43
CA ILE A 657 -9.92 10.33 -14.44
C ILE A 657 -10.81 9.14 -14.08
N PHE A 658 -11.68 8.78 -14.99
CA PHE A 658 -12.58 7.65 -14.87
C PHE A 658 -12.29 6.61 -15.93
N THR A 659 -12.22 5.36 -15.54
CA THR A 659 -12.00 4.28 -16.48
C THR A 659 -13.02 3.16 -16.29
N ARG A 660 -13.63 2.74 -17.39
CA ARG A 660 -14.33 1.48 -17.48
C ARG A 660 -13.66 0.66 -18.60
N VAL A 661 -12.58 -0.03 -18.23
CA VAL A 661 -11.72 -0.80 -19.14
C VAL A 661 -11.56 -2.23 -18.63
N GLY A 662 -11.98 -3.21 -19.44
CA GLY A 662 -11.89 -4.63 -19.10
C GLY A 662 -13.08 -5.14 -18.26
N ALA A 663 -13.35 -6.44 -18.32
CA ALA A 663 -14.35 -7.10 -17.49
C ALA A 663 -13.74 -7.41 -16.12
N SER A 664 -14.26 -6.84 -15.04
CA SER A 664 -13.95 -7.29 -13.70
C SER A 664 -14.99 -8.33 -13.29
N ASP A 665 -14.65 -9.62 -13.40
CA ASP A 665 -15.46 -10.69 -12.85
C ASP A 665 -15.34 -10.67 -11.32
N ASN A 666 -16.31 -10.08 -10.65
CA ASN A 666 -16.41 -10.15 -9.19
C ASN A 666 -17.27 -11.35 -8.75
N ILE A 667 -16.77 -12.54 -9.06
CA ILE A 667 -17.44 -13.81 -8.77
C ILE A 667 -17.75 -13.98 -7.28
N SER A 668 -16.95 -13.35 -6.43
CA SER A 668 -17.06 -13.47 -4.96
C SER A 668 -18.33 -12.84 -4.36
N LEU A 669 -18.97 -11.89 -5.05
CA LEU A 669 -20.20 -11.22 -4.59
C LEU A 669 -21.46 -11.74 -5.29
N GLY A 670 -21.34 -12.65 -6.28
CA GLY A 670 -22.48 -13.19 -7.01
C GLY A 670 -23.21 -12.18 -7.90
N GLU A 671 -22.61 -11.01 -8.15
CA GLU A 671 -23.17 -9.99 -9.02
C GLU A 671 -22.95 -10.33 -10.50
N SER A 672 -23.94 -10.02 -11.33
CA SER A 672 -23.80 -10.13 -12.79
C SER A 672 -22.73 -9.13 -13.26
N THR A 673 -21.82 -9.58 -14.16
CA THR A 673 -20.80 -8.72 -14.79
C THR A 673 -21.40 -7.48 -15.44
N PHE A 674 -22.61 -7.60 -15.99
CA PHE A 674 -23.35 -6.47 -16.56
C PHE A 674 -23.83 -5.48 -15.48
N MET A 675 -24.27 -5.96 -14.31
CA MET A 675 -24.68 -5.09 -13.21
C MET A 675 -23.50 -4.29 -12.67
N VAL A 676 -22.34 -4.91 -12.50
CA VAL A 676 -21.10 -4.22 -12.11
C VAL A 676 -20.73 -3.16 -13.15
N GLU A 677 -20.79 -3.50 -14.44
CA GLU A 677 -20.53 -2.57 -15.52
C GLU A 677 -21.46 -1.33 -15.48
N MET A 678 -22.75 -1.54 -15.25
CA MET A 678 -23.73 -0.45 -15.17
C MET A 678 -23.56 0.39 -13.91
N THR A 679 -23.18 -0.21 -12.79
CA THR A 679 -22.89 0.50 -11.54
C THR A 679 -21.66 1.40 -11.70
N GLU A 680 -20.58 0.90 -12.30
CA GLU A 680 -19.37 1.69 -12.61
C GLU A 680 -19.69 2.84 -13.58
N ALA A 681 -20.47 2.57 -14.63
CA ALA A 681 -20.89 3.60 -15.57
C ALA A 681 -21.79 4.66 -14.90
N ALA A 682 -22.69 4.27 -14.02
CA ALA A 682 -23.56 5.19 -13.29
C ALA A 682 -22.74 6.09 -12.36
N ASP A 683 -21.75 5.56 -11.63
CA ASP A 683 -20.85 6.35 -10.79
C ASP A 683 -20.09 7.39 -11.63
N ILE A 684 -19.55 7.00 -12.78
CA ILE A 684 -18.89 7.93 -13.70
C ILE A 684 -19.83 9.06 -14.12
N LEU A 685 -21.02 8.71 -14.62
CA LEU A 685 -21.98 9.67 -15.17
C LEU A 685 -22.51 10.66 -14.13
N ASN A 686 -22.69 10.23 -12.89
CA ASN A 686 -23.12 11.08 -11.79
C ASN A 686 -22.02 12.03 -11.28
N ASN A 687 -20.76 11.75 -11.58
CA ASN A 687 -19.61 12.49 -11.06
C ASN A 687 -18.84 13.30 -12.12
N LEU A 688 -19.40 13.49 -13.32
CA LEU A 688 -18.73 14.23 -14.40
C LEU A 688 -18.44 15.67 -14.04
N SER A 689 -17.36 16.20 -14.57
CA SER A 689 -16.99 17.61 -14.59
C SER A 689 -16.53 18.04 -15.99
N GLU A 690 -16.39 19.33 -16.22
CA GLU A 690 -15.85 19.87 -17.47
C GLU A 690 -14.40 19.42 -17.72
N ARG A 691 -13.64 19.17 -16.65
CA ARG A 691 -12.22 18.75 -16.71
C ARG A 691 -12.03 17.25 -16.65
N SER A 692 -13.10 16.46 -16.54
CA SER A 692 -13.01 15.01 -16.47
C SER A 692 -12.44 14.41 -17.75
N LEU A 693 -11.61 13.36 -17.58
CA LEU A 693 -11.20 12.45 -18.63
C LEU A 693 -11.87 11.09 -18.41
N VAL A 694 -12.66 10.64 -19.38
CA VAL A 694 -13.44 9.41 -19.27
C VAL A 694 -12.98 8.41 -20.31
N LEU A 695 -12.78 7.16 -19.91
CA LEU A 695 -12.37 6.05 -20.77
C LEU A 695 -13.39 4.94 -20.68
N PHE A 696 -14.12 4.70 -21.77
CA PHE A 696 -15.03 3.57 -21.91
C PHE A 696 -14.48 2.56 -22.91
N ASP A 697 -14.38 1.32 -22.49
CA ASP A 697 -13.95 0.21 -23.37
C ASP A 697 -15.00 -0.87 -23.41
N GLU A 698 -15.54 -1.08 -24.61
CA GLU A 698 -16.52 -2.11 -24.93
C GLU A 698 -17.77 -2.11 -24.02
N LEU A 699 -18.28 -0.92 -23.66
CA LEU A 699 -19.45 -0.77 -22.80
C LEU A 699 -20.71 -1.35 -23.46
N GLY A 700 -21.54 -2.06 -22.69
CA GLY A 700 -22.77 -2.68 -23.15
C GLY A 700 -22.61 -4.10 -23.66
N ARG A 701 -21.42 -4.70 -23.53
CA ARG A 701 -21.16 -6.07 -24.05
C ARG A 701 -21.83 -7.19 -23.23
N GLY A 702 -22.19 -6.92 -21.99
CA GLY A 702 -22.73 -7.92 -21.05
C GLY A 702 -24.23 -8.23 -21.24
N THR A 703 -24.91 -7.64 -22.24
CA THR A 703 -26.33 -7.80 -22.52
C THR A 703 -26.61 -8.10 -24.00
N SER A 704 -27.88 -8.07 -24.44
CA SER A 704 -28.22 -8.23 -25.84
C SER A 704 -27.62 -7.10 -26.69
N THR A 705 -27.30 -7.38 -27.96
CA THR A 705 -26.64 -6.42 -28.84
C THR A 705 -27.38 -5.10 -28.94
N TYR A 706 -28.69 -5.14 -29.08
CA TYR A 706 -29.51 -3.93 -29.23
C TYR A 706 -29.62 -3.12 -27.94
N ASP A 707 -29.75 -3.79 -26.79
CA ASP A 707 -29.72 -3.12 -25.49
C ASP A 707 -28.36 -2.47 -25.26
N GLY A 708 -27.26 -3.19 -25.57
CA GLY A 708 -25.92 -2.68 -25.45
C GLY A 708 -25.66 -1.44 -26.31
N ILE A 709 -26.06 -1.47 -27.58
CA ILE A 709 -25.98 -0.31 -28.48
C ILE A 709 -26.80 0.86 -27.95
N SER A 710 -28.04 0.60 -27.49
CA SER A 710 -28.96 1.64 -27.02
C SER A 710 -28.41 2.35 -25.78
N ILE A 711 -27.86 1.59 -24.84
CA ILE A 711 -27.23 2.14 -23.61
C ILE A 711 -25.96 2.91 -23.99
N ALA A 712 -25.10 2.35 -24.81
CA ALA A 712 -23.87 3.02 -25.23
C ALA A 712 -24.15 4.34 -25.94
N TRP A 713 -25.14 4.36 -26.86
CA TRP A 713 -25.61 5.56 -27.57
C TRP A 713 -26.10 6.63 -26.59
N ALA A 714 -27.00 6.25 -25.69
CA ALA A 714 -27.58 7.18 -24.71
C ALA A 714 -26.52 7.77 -23.77
N ILE A 715 -25.54 6.98 -23.38
CA ILE A 715 -24.41 7.45 -22.55
C ILE A 715 -23.56 8.47 -23.31
N VAL A 716 -23.17 8.18 -24.54
CA VAL A 716 -22.37 9.10 -25.36
C VAL A 716 -23.16 10.40 -25.62
N GLU A 717 -24.45 10.31 -25.92
CA GLU A 717 -25.33 11.47 -26.09
C GLU A 717 -25.42 12.30 -24.80
N HIS A 718 -25.60 11.65 -23.65
CA HIS A 718 -25.65 12.30 -22.34
C HIS A 718 -24.35 13.08 -22.06
N ILE A 719 -23.20 12.49 -22.29
CA ILE A 719 -21.90 13.15 -22.08
C ILE A 719 -21.72 14.33 -23.03
N HIS A 720 -22.11 14.17 -24.30
CA HIS A 720 -22.00 15.21 -25.31
C HIS A 720 -22.91 16.39 -25.01
N GLU A 721 -24.18 16.14 -24.64
CA GLU A 721 -25.20 17.15 -24.41
C GLU A 721 -25.22 17.67 -22.97
N HIS A 722 -24.35 17.17 -22.10
CA HIS A 722 -24.35 17.58 -20.70
C HIS A 722 -24.16 19.11 -20.54
N PRO A 723 -25.05 19.82 -19.84
CA PRO A 723 -25.07 21.28 -19.86
C PRO A 723 -23.84 21.94 -19.22
N LYS A 724 -23.24 21.28 -18.25
CA LYS A 724 -22.11 21.83 -17.46
C LYS A 724 -20.84 20.99 -17.50
N ALA A 725 -20.93 19.69 -17.80
CA ALA A 725 -19.82 18.76 -17.71
C ALA A 725 -19.55 18.09 -19.06
N ARG A 726 -18.96 18.83 -19.99
CA ARG A 726 -18.54 18.33 -21.30
C ARG A 726 -17.24 17.55 -21.17
N ALA A 727 -17.30 16.39 -20.49
CA ALA A 727 -16.14 15.57 -20.21
C ALA A 727 -15.45 15.10 -21.50
N LYS A 728 -14.11 15.18 -21.52
CA LYS A 728 -13.29 14.62 -22.58
C LYS A 728 -13.36 13.09 -22.51
N THR A 729 -13.74 12.44 -23.61
CA THR A 729 -14.04 11.01 -23.58
C THR A 729 -13.35 10.25 -24.72
N LEU A 730 -12.71 9.16 -24.37
CA LEU A 730 -12.30 8.11 -25.30
C LEU A 730 -13.26 6.92 -25.17
N PHE A 731 -13.97 6.60 -26.23
CA PHE A 731 -14.98 5.56 -26.24
C PHE A 731 -14.60 4.48 -27.26
N ALA A 732 -14.02 3.38 -26.77
CA ALA A 732 -13.70 2.24 -27.63
C ALA A 732 -14.88 1.28 -27.66
N THR A 733 -15.26 0.90 -28.88
CA THR A 733 -16.42 0.03 -29.09
C THR A 733 -16.23 -0.89 -30.30
N HIS A 734 -16.99 -1.97 -30.31
CA HIS A 734 -17.16 -2.84 -31.47
C HIS A 734 -18.49 -2.58 -32.19
N TYR A 735 -19.34 -1.70 -31.66
CA TYR A 735 -20.59 -1.30 -32.29
C TYR A 735 -20.33 -0.27 -33.38
N HIS A 736 -20.43 -0.70 -34.66
CA HIS A 736 -20.19 0.15 -35.84
C HIS A 736 -21.29 1.18 -36.02
N GLU A 737 -22.47 0.92 -35.48
CA GLU A 737 -23.65 1.79 -35.55
C GLU A 737 -23.37 3.14 -34.85
N LEU A 738 -22.54 3.14 -33.81
CA LEU A 738 -22.15 4.36 -33.12
C LEU A 738 -21.33 5.34 -33.99
N ASN A 739 -20.76 4.88 -35.09
CA ASN A 739 -20.07 5.77 -36.02
C ASN A 739 -21.01 6.82 -36.64
N GLU A 740 -22.32 6.54 -36.74
CA GLU A 740 -23.29 7.51 -37.27
C GLU A 740 -23.46 8.75 -36.37
N MET A 741 -23.04 8.68 -35.10
CA MET A 741 -23.14 9.80 -34.15
C MET A 741 -22.29 11.01 -34.60
N GLU A 742 -21.17 10.81 -35.31
CA GLU A 742 -20.33 11.92 -35.84
C GLU A 742 -21.14 12.84 -36.77
N ARG A 743 -22.10 12.28 -37.54
CA ARG A 743 -22.92 13.06 -38.44
C ARG A 743 -23.92 13.98 -37.74
N THR A 744 -24.34 13.58 -36.56
CA THR A 744 -25.35 14.29 -35.77
C THR A 744 -24.76 15.21 -34.73
N TYR A 745 -23.69 14.78 -34.06
CA TYR A 745 -23.07 15.44 -32.91
C TYR A 745 -21.70 16.01 -33.27
N LYS A 746 -21.60 17.34 -33.33
CA LYS A 746 -20.42 18.06 -33.86
C LYS A 746 -19.11 17.82 -33.12
N ARG A 747 -19.15 17.42 -31.86
CA ARG A 747 -17.95 17.21 -31.02
C ARG A 747 -17.58 15.73 -30.86
N ILE A 748 -18.26 14.85 -31.63
CA ILE A 748 -17.90 13.43 -31.71
C ILE A 748 -17.10 13.23 -32.99
N VAL A 749 -15.95 12.56 -32.87
CA VAL A 749 -15.09 12.27 -34.03
C VAL A 749 -14.75 10.78 -34.04
N ASN A 750 -14.95 10.16 -35.17
CA ASN A 750 -14.67 8.74 -35.34
C ASN A 750 -13.20 8.48 -35.71
N TYR A 751 -12.67 7.46 -35.07
CA TYR A 751 -11.37 6.89 -35.34
C TYR A 751 -11.45 5.38 -35.43
N ASN A 752 -10.50 4.77 -36.10
CA ASN A 752 -10.32 3.33 -36.10
C ASN A 752 -8.86 2.97 -35.89
N VAL A 753 -8.62 1.83 -35.26
CA VAL A 753 -7.28 1.26 -35.20
C VAL A 753 -7.02 0.42 -36.42
N SER A 754 -6.07 0.86 -37.23
CA SER A 754 -5.87 0.36 -38.58
C SER A 754 -5.38 -1.10 -38.62
N VAL A 755 -5.92 -1.82 -39.57
CA VAL A 755 -5.61 -3.21 -39.85
C VAL A 755 -5.32 -3.30 -41.36
N LYS A 756 -4.33 -4.09 -41.78
CA LYS A 756 -4.04 -4.34 -43.18
C LYS A 756 -4.25 -5.82 -43.47
N GLU A 757 -5.02 -6.07 -44.48
CA GLU A 757 -5.20 -7.44 -45.02
C GLU A 757 -4.21 -7.67 -46.16
N VAL A 758 -3.34 -8.69 -46.01
CA VAL A 758 -2.36 -9.10 -47.02
C VAL A 758 -2.44 -10.62 -47.11
N ASP A 759 -2.70 -11.13 -48.32
CA ASP A 759 -2.76 -12.56 -48.62
C ASP A 759 -3.68 -13.36 -47.68
N ASN A 760 -4.88 -12.85 -47.40
CA ASN A 760 -5.82 -13.45 -46.45
C ASN A 760 -5.33 -13.55 -44.99
N LYS A 761 -4.28 -12.78 -44.64
CA LYS A 761 -3.81 -12.57 -43.27
C LYS A 761 -4.08 -11.15 -42.85
N VAL A 762 -4.59 -11.00 -41.60
CA VAL A 762 -4.83 -9.70 -41.00
C VAL A 762 -3.59 -9.29 -40.21
N ILE A 763 -3.00 -8.17 -40.56
CA ILE A 763 -1.87 -7.54 -39.87
C ILE A 763 -2.41 -6.36 -39.08
N PHE A 764 -2.30 -6.41 -37.77
CA PHE A 764 -2.68 -5.30 -36.91
C PHE A 764 -1.59 -4.23 -36.95
N LEU A 765 -1.87 -3.11 -37.58
CA LEU A 765 -0.92 -1.98 -37.67
C LEU A 765 -0.86 -1.18 -36.40
N ARG A 766 -1.86 -1.33 -35.53
CA ARG A 766 -1.97 -0.64 -34.20
C ARG A 766 -1.89 0.89 -34.31
N LYS A 767 -2.12 1.48 -35.49
CA LYS A 767 -2.07 2.93 -35.70
C LYS A 767 -3.50 3.47 -35.75
N LEU A 768 -3.73 4.54 -35.00
CA LEU A 768 -4.99 5.27 -34.99
C LEU A 768 -5.15 6.09 -36.27
N VAL A 769 -6.27 5.93 -36.96
CA VAL A 769 -6.60 6.63 -38.19
C VAL A 769 -7.99 7.22 -38.06
N ARG A 770 -8.21 8.42 -38.63
CA ARG A 770 -9.51 9.09 -38.63
C ARG A 770 -10.50 8.33 -39.51
N GLY A 771 -11.74 8.25 -39.05
CA GLY A 771 -12.85 7.53 -39.70
C GLY A 771 -13.21 6.24 -38.99
N GLY A 772 -14.45 5.79 -39.12
CA GLY A 772 -14.94 4.54 -38.53
C GLY A 772 -14.50 3.31 -39.31
N SER A 773 -14.47 2.14 -38.69
CA SER A 773 -14.32 0.83 -39.38
C SER A 773 -15.70 0.25 -39.63
N GLU A 774 -15.93 -0.22 -40.85
CA GLU A 774 -17.17 -0.88 -41.26
C GLU A 774 -17.09 -2.42 -41.18
N HIS A 775 -15.92 -2.99 -40.93
CA HIS A 775 -15.68 -4.42 -40.96
C HIS A 775 -15.39 -5.03 -39.58
N SER A 776 -16.02 -6.18 -39.34
CA SER A 776 -15.73 -7.03 -38.18
C SER A 776 -14.65 -8.06 -38.53
N PHE A 777 -13.63 -8.18 -37.69
CA PHE A 777 -12.50 -9.12 -37.86
C PHE A 777 -12.53 -10.28 -36.84
N GLY A 778 -13.64 -10.51 -36.14
CA GLY A 778 -13.75 -11.55 -35.10
C GLY A 778 -13.39 -12.96 -35.57
N ILE A 779 -13.81 -13.34 -36.79
CA ILE A 779 -13.50 -14.64 -37.38
C ILE A 779 -12.00 -14.74 -37.71
N HIS A 780 -11.36 -13.67 -38.13
CA HIS A 780 -9.91 -13.64 -38.36
C HIS A 780 -9.12 -13.83 -37.05
N VAL A 781 -9.56 -13.23 -35.95
CA VAL A 781 -8.97 -13.42 -34.61
C VAL A 781 -9.15 -14.89 -34.18
N ALA A 782 -10.33 -15.49 -34.40
CA ALA A 782 -10.57 -16.89 -34.10
C ALA A 782 -9.62 -17.82 -34.89
N LYS A 783 -9.32 -17.49 -36.17
CA LYS A 783 -8.35 -18.21 -36.98
C LYS A 783 -6.92 -18.08 -36.42
N LEU A 784 -6.53 -16.88 -35.99
CA LEU A 784 -5.22 -16.63 -35.37
C LEU A 784 -5.08 -17.37 -34.04
N ALA A 785 -6.16 -17.51 -33.27
CA ALA A 785 -6.19 -18.26 -32.00
C ALA A 785 -6.11 -19.79 -32.19
N GLY A 786 -6.02 -20.27 -33.46
CA GLY A 786 -5.87 -21.69 -33.74
C GLY A 786 -7.21 -22.47 -33.83
N MET A 787 -8.34 -21.76 -33.98
CA MET A 787 -9.65 -22.43 -34.13
C MET A 787 -9.67 -23.36 -35.36
N PRO A 788 -10.31 -24.56 -35.30
CA PRO A 788 -10.35 -25.49 -36.39
C PRO A 788 -10.85 -24.84 -37.67
N GLN A 789 -10.20 -25.13 -38.81
CA GLN A 789 -10.48 -24.53 -40.13
C GLN A 789 -11.93 -24.74 -40.59
N SER A 790 -12.56 -25.86 -40.23
CA SER A 790 -13.96 -26.15 -40.53
C SER A 790 -14.92 -25.15 -39.89
N ILE A 791 -14.66 -24.80 -38.61
CA ILE A 791 -15.44 -23.80 -37.86
C ILE A 791 -15.26 -22.43 -38.46
N VAL A 792 -14.01 -22.02 -38.73
CA VAL A 792 -13.70 -20.73 -39.38
C VAL A 792 -14.36 -20.57 -40.73
N LYS A 793 -14.34 -21.62 -41.58
CA LYS A 793 -15.03 -21.62 -42.85
C LYS A 793 -16.54 -21.49 -42.72
N ARG A 794 -17.14 -22.26 -41.79
CA ARG A 794 -18.56 -22.20 -41.52
C ARG A 794 -19.00 -20.85 -40.98
N ALA A 795 -18.25 -20.28 -40.05
CA ALA A 795 -18.51 -18.94 -39.52
C ALA A 795 -18.51 -17.86 -40.61
N ASN A 796 -17.55 -17.90 -41.53
CA ASN A 796 -17.53 -16.99 -42.69
C ASN A 796 -18.75 -17.16 -43.59
N GLN A 797 -19.24 -18.38 -43.81
CA GLN A 797 -20.47 -18.61 -44.61
C GLN A 797 -21.69 -18.00 -43.90
N ILE A 798 -21.83 -18.23 -42.61
CA ILE A 798 -22.94 -17.69 -41.80
C ILE A 798 -22.88 -16.14 -41.81
N LEU A 799 -21.70 -15.55 -41.60
CA LEU A 799 -21.53 -14.10 -41.60
C LEU A 799 -22.00 -13.48 -42.91
N LYS A 800 -21.58 -14.05 -44.06
CA LYS A 800 -22.02 -13.58 -45.38
C LYS A 800 -23.52 -13.69 -45.58
N GLN A 801 -24.15 -14.74 -45.07
CA GLN A 801 -25.60 -14.91 -45.13
C GLN A 801 -26.30 -13.83 -44.27
N LEU A 802 -25.89 -13.62 -43.05
CA LEU A 802 -26.46 -12.60 -42.15
C LEU A 802 -26.29 -11.17 -42.69
N GLU A 803 -25.12 -10.85 -43.27
CA GLU A 803 -24.88 -9.56 -43.93
C GLU A 803 -25.74 -9.35 -45.19
N SER A 804 -26.00 -10.43 -45.96
CA SER A 804 -26.85 -10.34 -47.14
C SER A 804 -28.34 -10.19 -46.77
N GLU A 805 -28.82 -10.86 -45.75
CA GLU A 805 -30.19 -10.74 -45.25
C GLU A 805 -30.45 -9.36 -44.66
N ASN A 806 -29.51 -8.78 -43.92
CA ASN A 806 -29.61 -7.40 -43.41
C ASN A 806 -29.65 -6.34 -44.54
N ARG A 807 -28.94 -6.55 -45.63
CA ARG A 807 -29.02 -5.66 -46.84
C ARG A 807 -30.34 -5.76 -47.57
N GLN A 808 -30.97 -6.91 -47.60
CA GLN A 808 -32.27 -7.13 -48.28
C GLN A 808 -33.46 -6.63 -47.50
N ASN A 809 -33.41 -6.70 -46.16
CA ASN A 809 -34.54 -6.29 -45.30
C ASN A 809 -34.60 -4.77 -44.99
N GLY A 810 -33.75 -3.94 -45.61
CA GLY A 810 -33.86 -2.48 -45.52
C GLY A 810 -33.69 -1.90 -44.15
N ILE A 811 -33.03 -2.60 -43.19
CA ILE A 811 -32.76 -2.17 -41.85
C ILE A 811 -31.68 -1.07 -41.79
N ALA A 812 -31.05 -0.76 -42.92
CA ALA A 812 -30.18 0.39 -43.10
C ALA A 812 -30.95 1.66 -43.44
N LYS A 813 -32.01 2.02 -42.67
CA LYS A 813 -32.45 3.43 -42.63
C LYS A 813 -31.60 4.20 -41.66
N PRO A 814 -31.11 5.39 -42.04
CA PRO A 814 -30.16 6.12 -41.25
C PRO A 814 -30.73 6.45 -39.87
N THR A 815 -29.97 6.13 -38.83
CA THR A 815 -30.13 6.61 -37.42
C THR A 815 -30.23 8.13 -37.29
N ALA A 816 -30.04 8.88 -38.36
CA ALA A 816 -30.28 10.32 -38.45
C ALA A 816 -31.75 10.73 -38.14
N GLU A 817 -32.73 9.84 -38.32
CA GLU A 817 -34.12 10.11 -37.95
C GLU A 817 -34.34 9.99 -36.40
N ILE A 818 -33.48 9.27 -35.70
CA ILE A 818 -33.60 9.11 -34.24
C ILE A 818 -33.20 10.42 -33.51
N ALA A 819 -32.22 11.14 -34.02
CA ALA A 819 -31.73 12.36 -33.45
C ALA A 819 -32.68 13.56 -33.65
N SER A 820 -33.57 13.50 -34.63
CA SER A 820 -34.52 14.59 -34.93
C SER A 820 -35.85 14.49 -34.19
N SER A 821 -36.13 13.40 -33.47
CA SER A 821 -37.40 13.17 -32.78
C SER A 821 -37.39 13.60 -31.29
N ARG A 822 -36.83 14.75 -30.96
CA ARG A 822 -36.97 15.40 -29.66
C ARG A 822 -38.37 16.02 -29.45
N GLY A 823 -39.39 15.25 -29.57
CA GLY A 823 -40.76 15.72 -29.34
C GLY A 823 -41.71 14.54 -29.27
N GLY A 824 -41.82 14.00 -28.08
CA GLY A 824 -42.99 13.31 -27.57
C GLY A 824 -43.73 12.32 -28.50
N MET A 825 -43.08 11.28 -28.99
CA MET A 825 -43.72 10.03 -29.34
C MET A 825 -42.76 8.89 -29.13
N GLN A 826 -43.17 7.99 -28.26
CA GLN A 826 -42.56 6.69 -28.03
C GLN A 826 -42.69 5.88 -29.33
N LEU A 827 -41.70 5.96 -30.20
CA LEU A 827 -41.59 5.05 -31.35
C LEU A 827 -40.96 3.76 -30.86
N SER A 828 -41.82 2.74 -30.80
CA SER A 828 -41.40 1.36 -30.58
C SER A 828 -40.50 0.96 -31.75
N PHE A 829 -39.19 0.93 -31.52
CA PHE A 829 -38.16 0.56 -32.50
C PHE A 829 -37.99 -0.96 -32.67
N PHE A 830 -38.82 -1.76 -31.99
CA PHE A 830 -38.75 -3.21 -32.02
C PHE A 830 -40.03 -3.79 -32.65
N GLN A 831 -40.07 -3.84 -33.95
CA GLN A 831 -40.75 -4.96 -34.58
C GLN A 831 -39.74 -6.09 -34.69
N LEU A 832 -39.55 -6.87 -33.66
CA LEU A 832 -39.24 -8.27 -33.80
C LEU A 832 -40.40 -8.84 -34.67
N ASP A 833 -40.18 -9.18 -35.93
CA ASP A 833 -41.04 -10.05 -36.68
C ASP A 833 -40.99 -11.43 -35.98
N ASP A 834 -41.70 -11.56 -34.88
CA ASP A 834 -42.13 -12.87 -34.41
C ASP A 834 -43.11 -13.40 -35.47
N PRO A 835 -42.80 -14.49 -36.17
CA PRO A 835 -43.66 -15.03 -37.18
C PRO A 835 -45.08 -15.27 -36.69
N VAL A 836 -45.25 -15.56 -35.41
CA VAL A 836 -46.54 -15.77 -34.71
C VAL A 836 -47.27 -14.43 -34.58
N LEU A 837 -46.59 -13.34 -34.17
CA LEU A 837 -47.19 -12.00 -34.07
C LEU A 837 -47.56 -11.44 -35.45
N SER A 838 -46.76 -11.70 -36.49
CA SER A 838 -47.07 -11.31 -37.87
C SER A 838 -48.29 -12.04 -38.37
N GLN A 839 -48.38 -13.34 -38.13
CA GLN A 839 -49.55 -14.14 -38.48
C GLN A 839 -50.81 -13.68 -37.78
N VAL A 840 -50.73 -13.36 -36.50
CA VAL A 840 -51.84 -12.82 -35.70
C VAL A 840 -52.27 -11.45 -36.23
N ARG A 841 -51.34 -10.56 -36.59
CA ARG A 841 -51.63 -9.26 -37.17
C ARG A 841 -52.39 -9.41 -38.51
N ASP A 842 -51.89 -10.29 -39.37
CA ASP A 842 -52.47 -10.49 -40.70
C ASP A 842 -53.87 -11.12 -40.64
N GLU A 843 -54.10 -12.05 -39.70
CA GLU A 843 -55.43 -12.59 -39.41
C GLU A 843 -56.40 -11.54 -38.87
N ILE A 844 -55.94 -10.65 -37.96
CA ILE A 844 -56.78 -9.54 -37.45
C ILE A 844 -57.15 -8.55 -38.57
N LEU A 845 -56.19 -8.21 -39.46
CA LEU A 845 -56.43 -7.26 -40.56
C LEU A 845 -57.37 -7.78 -41.59
N GLN A 846 -57.47 -9.11 -41.76
CA GLN A 846 -58.39 -9.75 -42.70
C GLN A 846 -59.81 -9.87 -42.17
N VAL A 847 -60.08 -9.53 -40.94
CA VAL A 847 -61.41 -9.62 -40.30
C VAL A 847 -62.30 -8.45 -40.70
N ASP A 848 -63.36 -8.67 -41.39
CA ASP A 848 -64.39 -7.66 -41.60
C ASP A 848 -65.38 -7.60 -40.43
N ILE A 849 -65.03 -6.73 -39.46
CA ILE A 849 -65.72 -6.59 -38.20
C ILE A 849 -67.24 -6.22 -38.39
N ASN A 850 -67.60 -5.56 -39.47
CA ASN A 850 -68.93 -5.04 -39.66
C ASN A 850 -69.92 -6.14 -40.12
N ASN A 851 -69.42 -7.26 -40.68
CA ASN A 851 -70.23 -8.33 -41.24
C ASN A 851 -70.17 -9.62 -40.42
N LEU A 852 -69.48 -9.67 -39.30
CA LEU A 852 -69.39 -10.84 -38.42
C LEU A 852 -70.58 -10.93 -37.45
N THR A 853 -71.17 -12.10 -37.37
CA THR A 853 -72.09 -12.44 -36.26
C THR A 853 -71.29 -12.62 -34.95
N PRO A 854 -71.98 -12.49 -33.78
CA PRO A 854 -71.30 -12.67 -32.46
C PRO A 854 -70.61 -14.04 -32.29
N VAL A 855 -71.20 -15.09 -32.91
CA VAL A 855 -70.59 -16.45 -32.86
C VAL A 855 -69.39 -16.60 -33.75
N GLU A 856 -69.43 -15.99 -34.94
CA GLU A 856 -68.28 -15.96 -35.83
C GLU A 856 -67.11 -15.14 -35.27
N ALA A 857 -67.38 -14.00 -34.57
CA ALA A 857 -66.41 -13.20 -33.88
C ALA A 857 -65.71 -14.01 -32.76
N LEU A 858 -66.45 -14.76 -32.01
CA LEU A 858 -65.92 -15.66 -30.93
C LEU A 858 -65.04 -16.78 -31.52
N ASN A 859 -65.49 -17.38 -32.65
CA ASN A 859 -64.71 -18.41 -33.33
C ASN A 859 -63.37 -17.81 -33.86
N LYS A 860 -63.43 -16.62 -34.48
CA LYS A 860 -62.22 -15.93 -34.97
C LYS A 860 -61.26 -15.54 -33.87
N LEU A 861 -61.75 -15.05 -32.77
CA LEU A 861 -60.91 -14.80 -31.56
C LEU A 861 -60.27 -16.10 -31.00
N ASN A 862 -60.97 -17.22 -31.08
CA ASN A 862 -60.43 -18.51 -30.64
C ASN A 862 -59.35 -19.04 -31.60
N GLU A 863 -59.49 -18.80 -32.92
CA GLU A 863 -58.47 -19.07 -33.90
C GLU A 863 -57.21 -18.25 -33.68
N ILE A 864 -57.35 -16.96 -33.47
CA ILE A 864 -56.21 -16.08 -33.12
C ILE A 864 -55.53 -16.51 -31.85
N ARG A 865 -56.27 -16.88 -30.82
CA ARG A 865 -55.78 -17.43 -29.55
C ARG A 865 -54.99 -18.73 -29.76
N LYS A 866 -55.44 -19.62 -30.67
CA LYS A 866 -54.74 -20.87 -30.97
C LYS A 866 -53.38 -20.61 -31.65
N ILE A 867 -53.31 -19.61 -32.52
CA ILE A 867 -52.04 -19.16 -33.13
C ILE A 867 -51.04 -18.76 -32.04
N ILE A 868 -51.46 -17.97 -31.05
CA ILE A 868 -50.62 -17.51 -29.94
C ILE A 868 -50.20 -18.65 -29.01
N THR A 869 -51.10 -19.61 -28.70
CA THR A 869 -50.85 -20.68 -27.74
C THR A 869 -50.14 -21.89 -28.30
N GLY A 870 -49.95 -21.99 -29.60
CA GLY A 870 -49.25 -23.11 -30.26
C GLY A 870 -49.98 -24.48 -30.12
N LYS A 871 -51.24 -24.53 -29.73
CA LYS A 871 -52.05 -25.76 -29.64
C LYS A 871 -52.88 -25.91 -30.92
N ILE A 872 -52.32 -26.69 -31.82
CA ILE A 872 -53.10 -27.34 -32.92
C ILE A 872 -53.49 -28.68 -32.35
N GLU A 873 -54.81 -28.91 -32.10
CA GLU A 873 -55.40 -30.26 -32.06
C GLU A 873 -55.57 -30.79 -33.44
#